data_8caf37a2c9ece4b970485288af3e413f
#
_entry.id   8caf37a2c9ece4b970485288af3e413f
#
_cell.length_a   1.000
_cell.length_b   1.000
_cell.length_c   1.000
_cell.angle_alpha   90.00
_cell.angle_beta   90.00
_cell.angle_gamma   90.00
#
_symmetry.space_group_name_H-M   'P 1'
#
loop_
_entity.id
_entity.type
_entity.pdbx_description
1 polymer ?
#
loop_
_entity_poly.entity_id
_entity_poly.type
_entity_poly.pdbx_seq_one_letter_code
_entity_poly.pdbx_strand_id
1 'polypeptide(L)'
;MNGFLPISKQDMADRGWYYCDFLIVTGDAYVDHPSFGTAIISRVLEDAGYKVAILSQPDFRDEHDFLEMGRPRYAVLINGGNIDSMVAHYTSAKKRRSDDAYTPGGVGGKRPDRAVTVYSMLARRAFPETPVYLGGIEASLRRFAHYDYWADRVMPSILESTGADGVMFGMSEHSVVELANNLKHGKKGADACKGVRGTAYMVHDTDDLEYDAVECPSYEDVCASKPDYARSVKIQYDEQDAVRGKAILQRHGKRILVQNPPAKPLTTEEMDHVYALPYMRTYHPSYEALGGVPAIQEVQFSIIHNRGCFGACNFCALAFHQGRYIQVRSHESVIEEAKKITQMPGFKGYIHDVGGPTANFRFPACKKQEKYGCCKDKRCLFPTTCQNIEADHTDYLELLRELRRIEGVKKVFVRSGLRYDYMMAEKNDAFFRELVEHHISGQLKVAPEHMSDNALYYMGKPSFKVYEQFRERYARINEKLGRKQYLVPYLMSSHPGATLDDAIMLAQYLNRVGYMPEQVQDFYPTPGTLSTAMYYTEIDPRTMKPVFVAKTPEDKAMQRALLQWRRPDKRPIVIAALKKAHREDLIGFGRECLIRPGRGNDQRMPGSKQHSVSRHGVSNGGRQQNNDRRHSVPNNGKHSTPNGKRPASRPAQSKPNQGKKTGWAKPKKKK
;
A
#
# COMPACT_ATOMS: atom_id res chain seq x y z
N MET A 1 -2.52 30.23 -17.40
CA MET A 1 -2.56 28.77 -17.71
C MET A 1 -2.50 28.02 -16.41
N ASN A 2 -3.41 27.10 -16.24
CA ASN A 2 -3.39 26.20 -15.08
C ASN A 2 -2.13 25.31 -15.21
N GLY A 3 -1.27 25.25 -14.21
CA GLY A 3 0.00 24.47 -14.27
C GLY A 3 -0.21 22.94 -14.31
N PHE A 4 -1.45 22.46 -14.20
CA PHE A 4 -1.77 21.04 -14.31
C PHE A 4 -1.64 20.51 -15.74
N LEU A 5 -1.36 19.20 -15.87
CA LEU A 5 -1.45 18.52 -17.17
C LEU A 5 -2.91 18.36 -17.59
N PRO A 6 -3.19 18.31 -18.92
CA PRO A 6 -4.54 18.17 -19.43
C PRO A 6 -5.25 16.89 -18.97
N ILE A 7 -6.51 17.02 -18.54
CA ILE A 7 -7.41 15.89 -18.26
C ILE A 7 -8.64 15.90 -19.17
N SER A 8 -8.73 16.84 -20.10
CA SER A 8 -9.80 16.97 -21.07
C SER A 8 -9.28 17.51 -22.39
N LYS A 9 -10.09 17.39 -23.46
CA LYS A 9 -9.80 18.07 -24.75
C LYS A 9 -9.70 19.58 -24.62
N GLN A 10 -10.51 20.19 -23.76
CA GLN A 10 -10.47 21.62 -23.51
C GLN A 10 -9.13 22.03 -22.91
N ASP A 11 -8.63 21.31 -21.91
CA ASP A 11 -7.31 21.59 -21.32
C ASP A 11 -6.18 21.44 -22.34
N MET A 12 -6.29 20.48 -23.28
CA MET A 12 -5.34 20.36 -24.39
C MET A 12 -5.41 21.56 -25.32
N ALA A 13 -6.63 21.98 -25.70
CA ALA A 13 -6.85 23.13 -26.56
C ALA A 13 -6.32 24.43 -25.92
N ASP A 14 -6.50 24.62 -24.61
CA ASP A 14 -5.98 25.76 -23.84
C ASP A 14 -4.44 25.83 -23.86
N ARG A 15 -3.77 24.69 -24.06
CA ARG A 15 -2.32 24.58 -24.28
C ARG A 15 -1.92 24.68 -25.78
N GLY A 16 -2.87 24.85 -26.69
CA GLY A 16 -2.62 24.86 -28.14
C GLY A 16 -2.31 23.47 -28.69
N TRP A 17 -2.79 22.39 -28.04
CA TRP A 17 -2.58 20.98 -28.46
C TRP A 17 -3.82 20.43 -29.13
N TYR A 18 -3.66 19.91 -30.33
CA TYR A 18 -4.70 19.19 -31.06
C TYR A 18 -4.68 17.66 -30.77
N TYR A 19 -3.60 17.16 -30.18
CA TYR A 19 -3.38 15.78 -29.82
C TYR A 19 -2.39 15.69 -28.64
N CYS A 20 -2.37 14.55 -27.96
CA CYS A 20 -1.29 14.18 -27.05
C CYS A 20 -0.36 13.13 -27.68
N ASP A 21 0.90 13.11 -27.26
CA ASP A 21 1.86 12.07 -27.62
C ASP A 21 1.59 10.79 -26.82
N PHE A 22 1.30 10.94 -25.52
CA PHE A 22 0.94 9.87 -24.59
C PHE A 22 -0.36 10.19 -23.86
N LEU A 23 -1.25 9.20 -23.79
CA LEU A 23 -2.43 9.23 -22.91
C LEU A 23 -2.17 8.32 -21.71
N ILE A 24 -2.06 8.91 -20.50
CA ILE A 24 -1.89 8.14 -19.25
C ILE A 24 -3.25 7.88 -18.65
N VAL A 25 -3.61 6.61 -18.49
CA VAL A 25 -4.86 6.16 -17.87
C VAL A 25 -4.56 5.68 -16.46
N THR A 26 -5.32 6.18 -15.48
CA THR A 26 -5.09 5.85 -14.07
C THR A 26 -6.37 5.55 -13.31
N GLY A 27 -6.26 4.61 -12.35
CA GLY A 27 -7.35 4.27 -11.44
C GLY A 27 -7.58 5.31 -10.33
N ASP A 28 -6.70 6.29 -10.17
CA ASP A 28 -6.83 7.37 -9.20
C ASP A 28 -7.35 8.66 -9.87
N ALA A 29 -7.99 9.55 -9.09
CA ALA A 29 -8.13 10.93 -9.48
C ALA A 29 -6.75 11.59 -9.68
N TYR A 30 -6.64 12.55 -10.59
CA TYR A 30 -5.37 13.22 -10.85
C TYR A 30 -4.96 14.13 -9.69
N VAL A 31 -3.92 13.70 -9.00
CA VAL A 31 -3.21 14.48 -7.97
C VAL A 31 -1.79 14.74 -8.48
N ASP A 32 -1.47 15.99 -8.75
CA ASP A 32 -0.15 16.39 -9.27
C ASP A 32 0.84 16.62 -8.12
N HIS A 33 1.29 15.52 -7.53
CA HIS A 33 2.17 15.54 -6.37
C HIS A 33 3.25 14.46 -6.50
N PRO A 34 4.53 14.72 -6.11
CA PRO A 34 5.64 13.77 -6.27
C PRO A 34 5.54 12.50 -5.40
N SER A 35 4.46 12.33 -4.63
CA SER A 35 4.10 11.05 -3.98
C SER A 35 3.20 10.16 -4.83
N PHE A 36 2.80 10.60 -6.03
CA PHE A 36 1.92 9.86 -6.94
C PHE A 36 2.69 9.45 -8.20
N GLY A 37 2.71 8.14 -8.48
CA GLY A 37 3.42 7.60 -9.64
C GLY A 37 2.93 8.17 -10.97
N THR A 38 1.62 8.40 -11.11
CA THR A 38 1.04 9.04 -12.30
C THR A 38 1.62 10.45 -12.52
N ALA A 39 1.71 11.27 -11.47
CA ALA A 39 2.28 12.61 -11.57
C ALA A 39 3.77 12.57 -11.93
N ILE A 40 4.55 11.67 -11.30
CA ILE A 40 5.98 11.55 -11.61
C ILE A 40 6.18 11.20 -13.08
N ILE A 41 5.56 10.11 -13.56
CA ILE A 41 5.75 9.62 -14.93
C ILE A 41 5.26 10.64 -15.97
N SER A 42 4.13 11.31 -15.70
CA SER A 42 3.61 12.33 -16.62
C SER A 42 4.51 13.55 -16.69
N ARG A 43 5.06 14.01 -15.56
CA ARG A 43 5.98 15.16 -15.52
C ARG A 43 7.34 14.83 -16.13
N VAL A 44 7.86 13.63 -15.92
CA VAL A 44 9.11 13.16 -16.56
C VAL A 44 8.96 13.11 -18.09
N LEU A 45 7.83 12.65 -18.62
CA LEU A 45 7.55 12.67 -20.06
C LEU A 45 7.38 14.11 -20.59
N GLU A 46 6.68 14.99 -19.85
CA GLU A 46 6.55 16.40 -20.21
C GLU A 46 7.93 17.09 -20.28
N ASP A 47 8.78 16.84 -19.29
CA ASP A 47 10.17 17.36 -19.24
C ASP A 47 11.02 16.85 -20.41
N ALA A 48 10.80 15.59 -20.82
CA ALA A 48 11.41 15.03 -22.03
C ALA A 48 10.84 15.58 -23.35
N GLY A 49 9.93 16.56 -23.30
CA GLY A 49 9.37 17.28 -24.46
C GLY A 49 8.18 16.61 -25.12
N TYR A 50 7.51 15.65 -24.44
CA TYR A 50 6.31 15.00 -24.96
C TYR A 50 5.02 15.69 -24.47
N LYS A 51 3.99 15.69 -25.30
CA LYS A 51 2.64 16.14 -24.95
C LYS A 51 1.92 15.01 -24.20
N VAL A 52 1.63 15.22 -22.93
CA VAL A 52 1.02 14.21 -22.06
C VAL A 52 -0.36 14.65 -21.61
N ALA A 53 -1.36 13.80 -21.80
CA ALA A 53 -2.70 13.97 -21.25
C ALA A 53 -3.01 12.82 -20.26
N ILE A 54 -3.85 13.09 -19.27
CA ILE A 54 -4.20 12.15 -18.21
C ILE A 54 -5.69 11.85 -18.26
N LEU A 55 -6.07 10.58 -18.38
CA LEU A 55 -7.43 10.10 -18.27
C LEU A 55 -7.60 9.43 -16.89
N SER A 56 -8.18 10.17 -15.97
CA SER A 56 -8.35 9.76 -14.58
C SER A 56 -9.68 9.10 -14.35
N GLN A 57 -9.68 7.87 -13.84
CA GLN A 57 -10.89 7.13 -13.46
C GLN A 57 -11.97 7.17 -14.55
N PRO A 58 -11.64 6.78 -15.83
CA PRO A 58 -12.64 6.73 -16.89
C PRO A 58 -13.79 5.79 -16.52
N ASP A 59 -14.96 6.07 -17.05
CA ASP A 59 -16.07 5.13 -16.95
C ASP A 59 -15.63 3.78 -17.55
N PHE A 60 -15.73 2.73 -16.76
CA PHE A 60 -15.25 1.41 -17.14
C PHE A 60 -16.34 0.52 -17.77
N ARG A 61 -17.50 1.10 -18.07
CA ARG A 61 -18.62 0.40 -18.73
C ARG A 61 -18.45 0.35 -20.25
N ASP A 62 -17.80 1.36 -20.82
CA ASP A 62 -17.52 1.45 -22.26
C ASP A 62 -16.25 2.29 -22.54
N GLU A 63 -15.91 2.45 -23.80
CA GLU A 63 -14.72 3.19 -24.27
C GLU A 63 -14.94 4.68 -24.52
N HIS A 64 -16.10 5.24 -24.16
CA HIS A 64 -16.48 6.61 -24.51
C HIS A 64 -15.46 7.65 -24.06
N ASP A 65 -15.04 7.60 -22.80
CA ASP A 65 -14.08 8.57 -22.24
C ASP A 65 -12.73 8.51 -22.95
N PHE A 66 -12.29 7.33 -23.40
CA PHE A 66 -11.07 7.19 -24.20
C PHE A 66 -11.22 7.88 -25.57
N LEU A 67 -12.35 7.64 -26.25
CA LEU A 67 -12.63 8.26 -27.55
C LEU A 67 -12.78 9.78 -27.42
N GLU A 68 -13.35 10.27 -26.32
CA GLU A 68 -13.45 11.69 -26.05
C GLU A 68 -12.08 12.34 -25.94
N MET A 69 -11.11 11.70 -25.23
CA MET A 69 -9.73 12.22 -25.15
C MET A 69 -9.03 12.24 -26.51
N GLY A 70 -9.36 11.32 -27.39
CA GLY A 70 -8.77 11.15 -28.71
C GLY A 70 -7.52 10.24 -28.70
N ARG A 71 -7.17 9.75 -29.90
CA ARG A 71 -6.05 8.83 -30.09
C ARG A 71 -4.71 9.52 -29.81
N PRO A 72 -3.88 8.99 -28.89
CA PRO A 72 -2.52 9.50 -28.71
C PRO A 72 -1.62 9.13 -29.89
N ARG A 73 -0.60 9.95 -30.11
CA ARG A 73 0.34 9.76 -31.24
C ARG A 73 1.20 8.51 -31.09
N TYR A 74 1.69 8.20 -29.90
CA TYR A 74 2.63 7.11 -29.67
C TYR A 74 2.02 5.93 -28.91
N ALA A 75 1.45 6.14 -27.73
CA ALA A 75 0.94 5.05 -26.92
C ALA A 75 -0.06 5.50 -25.84
N VAL A 76 -0.83 4.51 -25.35
CA VAL A 76 -1.58 4.58 -24.09
C VAL A 76 -0.75 3.94 -22.99
N LEU A 77 -0.55 4.65 -21.88
CA LEU A 77 0.15 4.16 -20.68
C LEU A 77 -0.86 3.95 -19.56
N ILE A 78 -0.96 2.74 -19.00
CA ILE A 78 -2.04 2.37 -18.08
C ILE A 78 -1.49 1.96 -16.72
N ASN A 79 -2.06 2.51 -15.65
CA ASN A 79 -1.79 2.08 -14.28
C ASN A 79 -3.08 1.97 -13.45
N GLY A 80 -3.04 1.14 -12.40
CA GLY A 80 -4.16 0.93 -11.48
C GLY A 80 -4.35 2.03 -10.42
N GLY A 81 -3.45 3.02 -10.38
CA GLY A 81 -3.36 4.05 -9.35
C GLY A 81 -2.18 3.81 -8.40
N ASN A 82 -2.13 4.57 -7.30
CA ASN A 82 -1.06 4.56 -6.30
C ASN A 82 -1.00 3.25 -5.50
N ILE A 83 -2.12 2.56 -5.40
CA ILE A 83 -2.24 1.23 -4.80
C ILE A 83 -2.92 0.26 -5.77
N ASP A 84 -2.70 -1.03 -5.55
CA ASP A 84 -3.38 -2.10 -6.28
C ASP A 84 -4.90 -1.98 -6.12
N SER A 85 -5.66 -2.06 -7.23
CA SER A 85 -7.12 -1.87 -7.24
C SER A 85 -7.85 -2.86 -6.33
N MET A 86 -7.39 -4.12 -6.28
CA MET A 86 -7.99 -5.13 -5.40
C MET A 86 -7.70 -4.86 -3.92
N VAL A 87 -6.51 -4.30 -3.60
CA VAL A 87 -6.17 -3.87 -2.24
C VAL A 87 -6.96 -2.62 -1.84
N ALA A 88 -7.21 -1.71 -2.79
CA ALA A 88 -8.07 -0.54 -2.56
C ALA A 88 -9.50 -0.96 -2.22
N HIS A 89 -10.04 -1.95 -2.92
CA HIS A 89 -11.45 -2.34 -2.81
C HIS A 89 -11.76 -3.32 -1.70
N TYR A 90 -10.81 -4.18 -1.32
CA TYR A 90 -11.09 -5.30 -0.42
C TYR A 90 -10.14 -5.33 0.78
N THR A 91 -10.67 -5.79 1.91
CA THR A 91 -9.87 -6.18 3.07
C THR A 91 -9.23 -7.56 2.84
N SER A 92 -8.28 -7.96 3.71
CA SER A 92 -7.70 -9.31 3.73
C SER A 92 -8.75 -10.43 3.91
N ALA A 93 -9.91 -10.12 4.51
CA ALA A 93 -11.06 -11.03 4.63
C ALA A 93 -12.02 -10.97 3.41
N LYS A 94 -11.57 -10.41 2.28
CA LYS A 94 -12.34 -10.24 1.02
C LYS A 94 -13.65 -9.44 1.19
N LYS A 95 -13.74 -8.60 2.23
CA LYS A 95 -14.88 -7.68 2.42
C LYS A 95 -14.63 -6.39 1.63
N ARG A 96 -15.63 -5.98 0.85
CA ARG A 96 -15.55 -4.74 0.06
C ARG A 96 -15.50 -3.53 1.00
N ARG A 97 -14.66 -2.55 0.66
CA ARG A 97 -14.60 -1.24 1.31
C ARG A 97 -15.69 -0.33 0.75
N SER A 98 -16.16 0.60 1.55
CA SER A 98 -17.19 1.59 1.16
C SER A 98 -16.59 2.85 0.55
N ASP A 99 -15.36 3.16 0.87
CA ASP A 99 -14.64 4.39 0.57
C ASP A 99 -13.33 4.13 -0.18
N ASP A 100 -12.93 5.09 -0.99
CA ASP A 100 -11.64 5.11 -1.69
C ASP A 100 -11.04 6.52 -1.59
N ALA A 101 -9.99 6.68 -0.79
CA ALA A 101 -9.34 7.96 -0.54
C ALA A 101 -8.73 8.60 -1.81
N TYR A 102 -8.50 7.81 -2.86
CA TYR A 102 -7.94 8.26 -4.13
C TYR A 102 -9.01 8.70 -5.16
N THR A 103 -10.26 8.77 -4.74
CA THR A 103 -11.40 9.16 -5.58
C THR A 103 -11.95 10.51 -5.09
N PRO A 104 -12.50 11.36 -5.98
CA PRO A 104 -13.11 12.61 -5.57
C PRO A 104 -14.21 12.40 -4.53
N GLY A 105 -14.17 13.17 -3.44
CA GLY A 105 -15.05 13.03 -2.29
C GLY A 105 -14.89 11.74 -1.47
N GLY A 106 -13.88 10.91 -1.76
CA GLY A 106 -13.67 9.63 -1.08
C GLY A 106 -14.68 8.54 -1.47
N VAL A 107 -15.43 8.71 -2.54
CA VAL A 107 -16.54 7.83 -2.93
C VAL A 107 -16.01 6.57 -3.62
N GLY A 108 -16.22 5.40 -3.01
CA GLY A 108 -15.83 4.12 -3.60
C GLY A 108 -16.65 3.74 -4.85
N GLY A 109 -16.09 2.86 -5.71
CA GLY A 109 -16.75 2.30 -6.90
C GLY A 109 -16.49 3.04 -8.22
N LYS A 110 -15.65 4.07 -8.23
CA LYS A 110 -15.20 4.76 -9.45
C LYS A 110 -14.09 4.00 -10.18
N ARG A 111 -13.30 3.23 -9.47
CA ARG A 111 -12.26 2.36 -10.01
C ARG A 111 -12.84 0.96 -10.25
N PRO A 112 -12.56 0.26 -11.37
CA PRO A 112 -12.93 -1.15 -11.53
C PRO A 112 -12.03 -2.09 -10.73
N ASP A 113 -12.52 -3.28 -10.43
CA ASP A 113 -11.68 -4.38 -9.97
C ASP A 113 -10.68 -4.74 -11.08
N ARG A 114 -9.41 -5.01 -10.73
CA ARG A 114 -8.33 -5.25 -11.70
C ARG A 114 -8.24 -4.13 -12.75
N ALA A 115 -8.12 -2.90 -12.26
CA ALA A 115 -8.22 -1.68 -13.07
C ALA A 115 -7.31 -1.72 -14.29
N VAL A 116 -6.06 -2.18 -14.16
CA VAL A 116 -5.13 -2.28 -15.29
C VAL A 116 -5.67 -3.17 -16.39
N THR A 117 -6.27 -4.33 -16.05
CA THR A 117 -6.87 -5.25 -17.03
C THR A 117 -8.06 -4.62 -17.73
N VAL A 118 -8.98 -4.03 -16.99
CA VAL A 118 -10.19 -3.42 -17.54
C VAL A 118 -9.85 -2.24 -18.43
N TYR A 119 -9.00 -1.34 -18.00
CA TYR A 119 -8.59 -0.19 -18.80
C TYR A 119 -7.80 -0.59 -20.05
N SER A 120 -7.02 -1.67 -20.00
CA SER A 120 -6.33 -2.20 -21.19
C SER A 120 -7.31 -2.69 -22.26
N MET A 121 -8.36 -3.37 -21.83
CA MET A 121 -9.42 -3.82 -22.75
C MET A 121 -10.14 -2.63 -23.41
N LEU A 122 -10.45 -1.59 -22.63
CA LEU A 122 -11.11 -0.39 -23.15
C LEU A 122 -10.19 0.41 -24.08
N ALA A 123 -8.92 0.57 -23.72
CA ALA A 123 -7.94 1.22 -24.60
C ALA A 123 -7.78 0.51 -25.95
N ARG A 124 -7.77 -0.83 -25.95
CA ARG A 124 -7.72 -1.63 -27.19
C ARG A 124 -8.98 -1.50 -28.03
N ARG A 125 -10.16 -1.37 -27.41
CA ARG A 125 -11.42 -1.12 -28.15
C ARG A 125 -11.42 0.28 -28.75
N ALA A 126 -11.04 1.29 -27.98
CA ALA A 126 -10.99 2.68 -28.43
C ALA A 126 -9.94 2.88 -29.54
N PHE A 127 -8.76 2.26 -29.40
CA PHE A 127 -7.60 2.48 -30.26
C PHE A 127 -6.90 1.16 -30.62
N PRO A 128 -7.48 0.33 -31.53
CA PRO A 128 -7.00 -1.04 -31.81
C PRO A 128 -5.52 -1.12 -32.23
N GLU A 129 -5.03 -0.11 -32.96
CA GLU A 129 -3.65 -0.08 -33.49
C GLU A 129 -2.66 0.72 -32.64
N THR A 130 -3.12 1.36 -31.55
CA THR A 130 -2.24 2.15 -30.70
C THR A 130 -1.58 1.23 -29.67
N PRO A 131 -0.24 1.29 -29.53
CA PRO A 131 0.46 0.53 -28.51
C PRO A 131 -0.05 0.84 -27.09
N VAL A 132 -0.13 -0.21 -26.26
CA VAL A 132 -0.57 -0.12 -24.87
C VAL A 132 0.53 -0.67 -23.96
N TYR A 133 1.04 0.17 -23.06
CA TYR A 133 2.03 -0.22 -22.06
C TYR A 133 1.46 -0.07 -20.65
N LEU A 134 1.76 -1.03 -19.81
CA LEU A 134 1.27 -1.11 -18.45
C LEU A 134 2.35 -0.63 -17.47
N GLY A 135 1.94 -0.08 -16.34
CA GLY A 135 2.85 0.36 -15.30
C GLY A 135 2.19 0.40 -13.91
N GLY A 136 2.90 0.98 -12.95
CA GLY A 136 2.46 1.06 -11.57
C GLY A 136 2.53 -0.29 -10.83
N ILE A 137 2.18 -0.25 -9.53
CA ILE A 137 2.36 -1.41 -8.66
C ILE A 137 1.49 -2.61 -9.08
N GLU A 138 0.26 -2.39 -9.53
CA GLU A 138 -0.66 -3.46 -9.92
C GLU A 138 -0.12 -4.29 -11.08
N ALA A 139 0.37 -3.66 -12.15
CA ALA A 139 0.97 -4.33 -13.30
C ALA A 139 2.32 -4.95 -12.95
N SER A 140 3.16 -4.20 -12.25
CA SER A 140 4.50 -4.62 -11.83
C SER A 140 4.49 -5.95 -11.06
N LEU A 141 3.54 -6.13 -10.15
CA LEU A 141 3.42 -7.34 -9.34
C LEU A 141 2.80 -8.53 -10.09
N ARG A 142 2.17 -8.30 -11.24
CA ARG A 142 1.50 -9.33 -12.07
C ARG A 142 2.20 -9.60 -13.40
N ARG A 143 3.44 -9.14 -13.57
CA ARG A 143 4.19 -9.30 -14.82
C ARG A 143 4.56 -10.75 -15.15
N PHE A 144 4.71 -11.61 -14.14
CA PHE A 144 4.88 -13.06 -14.28
C PHE A 144 3.57 -13.81 -14.03
N ALA A 145 3.58 -15.13 -14.26
CA ALA A 145 2.56 -15.99 -13.69
C ALA A 145 2.54 -15.82 -12.16
N HIS A 146 1.36 -15.57 -11.60
CA HIS A 146 1.23 -15.18 -10.21
C HIS A 146 -0.01 -15.77 -9.54
N TYR A 147 0.07 -16.07 -8.25
CA TYR A 147 -1.10 -16.44 -7.46
C TYR A 147 -1.99 -15.21 -7.22
N ASP A 148 -3.24 -15.31 -7.65
CA ASP A 148 -4.29 -14.32 -7.39
C ASP A 148 -5.11 -14.74 -6.18
N TYR A 149 -5.04 -13.94 -5.11
CA TYR A 149 -5.70 -14.24 -3.84
C TYR A 149 -7.23 -14.30 -3.95
N TRP A 150 -7.84 -13.48 -4.81
CA TRP A 150 -9.30 -13.42 -4.97
C TRP A 150 -9.84 -14.57 -5.81
N ALA A 151 -9.14 -14.93 -6.88
CA ALA A 151 -9.47 -16.07 -7.72
C ALA A 151 -9.02 -17.41 -7.13
N ASP A 152 -8.15 -17.40 -6.10
CA ASP A 152 -7.54 -18.55 -5.43
C ASP A 152 -6.86 -19.54 -6.39
N ARG A 153 -6.17 -18.99 -7.39
CA ARG A 153 -5.44 -19.76 -8.40
C ARG A 153 -4.28 -18.98 -8.99
N VAL A 154 -3.39 -19.69 -9.69
CA VAL A 154 -2.34 -19.07 -10.48
C VAL A 154 -2.97 -18.47 -11.75
N MET A 155 -2.68 -17.20 -12.00
CA MET A 155 -3.05 -16.46 -13.19
C MET A 155 -1.83 -16.31 -14.10
N PRO A 156 -2.01 -16.24 -15.42
CA PRO A 156 -0.91 -15.95 -16.33
C PRO A 156 -0.36 -14.53 -16.11
N SER A 157 0.74 -14.21 -16.79
CA SER A 157 1.23 -12.83 -16.88
C SER A 157 0.11 -11.87 -17.25
N ILE A 158 0.14 -10.65 -16.69
CA ILE A 158 -0.81 -9.60 -17.06
C ILE A 158 -0.72 -9.26 -18.56
N LEU A 159 0.45 -9.41 -19.18
CA LEU A 159 0.63 -9.25 -20.63
C LEU A 159 -0.15 -10.30 -21.44
N GLU A 160 -0.16 -11.55 -20.98
CA GLU A 160 -0.95 -12.62 -21.58
C GLU A 160 -2.45 -12.34 -21.42
N SER A 161 -2.86 -11.84 -20.25
CA SER A 161 -4.27 -11.57 -19.94
C SER A 161 -4.83 -10.36 -20.68
N THR A 162 -4.01 -9.35 -20.99
CA THR A 162 -4.45 -8.06 -21.55
C THR A 162 -4.10 -7.87 -23.01
N GLY A 163 -3.13 -8.65 -23.54
CA GLY A 163 -2.56 -8.42 -24.86
C GLY A 163 -1.79 -7.08 -24.97
N ALA A 164 -1.41 -6.47 -23.86
CA ALA A 164 -0.60 -5.25 -23.87
C ALA A 164 0.80 -5.51 -24.43
N ASP A 165 1.42 -4.48 -24.97
CA ASP A 165 2.70 -4.57 -25.69
C ASP A 165 3.90 -4.67 -24.74
N GLY A 166 3.77 -4.16 -23.51
CA GLY A 166 4.81 -4.27 -22.49
C GLY A 166 4.35 -3.80 -21.12
N VAL A 167 5.14 -4.15 -20.10
CA VAL A 167 5.00 -3.66 -18.71
C VAL A 167 6.28 -2.95 -18.32
N MET A 168 6.16 -1.73 -17.82
CA MET A 168 7.22 -1.06 -17.07
C MET A 168 7.06 -1.42 -15.60
N PHE A 169 8.10 -1.95 -14.98
CA PHE A 169 8.08 -2.37 -13.58
C PHE A 169 9.14 -1.65 -12.75
N GLY A 170 8.85 -1.51 -11.47
CA GLY A 170 9.72 -0.78 -10.56
C GLY A 170 9.59 0.74 -10.70
N MET A 171 10.69 1.45 -10.46
CA MET A 171 10.79 2.90 -10.66
C MET A 171 11.17 3.15 -12.12
N SER A 172 10.28 3.76 -12.87
CA SER A 172 10.28 3.70 -14.34
C SER A 172 10.66 5.03 -15.01
N GLU A 173 11.27 5.97 -14.31
CA GLU A 173 11.62 7.28 -14.87
C GLU A 173 12.53 7.17 -16.10
N HIS A 174 13.61 6.38 -16.01
CA HIS A 174 14.48 6.11 -17.16
C HIS A 174 13.76 5.28 -18.24
N SER A 175 13.09 4.20 -17.79
CA SER A 175 12.46 3.25 -18.71
C SER A 175 11.39 3.90 -19.57
N VAL A 176 10.59 4.84 -19.01
CA VAL A 176 9.51 5.50 -19.77
C VAL A 176 10.05 6.47 -20.80
N VAL A 177 11.14 7.18 -20.51
CA VAL A 177 11.77 8.09 -21.48
C VAL A 177 12.44 7.30 -22.61
N GLU A 178 13.15 6.22 -22.29
CA GLU A 178 13.77 5.35 -23.28
C GLU A 178 12.72 4.67 -24.17
N LEU A 179 11.64 4.16 -23.58
CA LEU A 179 10.49 3.62 -24.32
C LEU A 179 9.89 4.69 -25.25
N ALA A 180 9.67 5.90 -24.75
CA ALA A 180 9.11 7.02 -25.53
C ALA A 180 10.01 7.37 -26.72
N ASN A 181 11.33 7.40 -26.52
CA ASN A 181 12.29 7.64 -27.58
C ASN A 181 12.27 6.51 -28.61
N ASN A 182 12.20 5.24 -28.21
CA ASN A 182 12.08 4.10 -29.11
C ASN A 182 10.81 4.21 -29.98
N LEU A 183 9.68 4.56 -29.39
CA LEU A 183 8.41 4.78 -30.12
C LEU A 183 8.51 5.97 -31.09
N LYS A 184 9.14 7.06 -30.69
CA LYS A 184 9.40 8.23 -31.55
C LYS A 184 10.26 7.87 -32.77
N HIS A 185 11.20 6.95 -32.62
CA HIS A 185 12.08 6.45 -33.68
C HIS A 185 11.46 5.30 -34.50
N GLY A 186 10.14 5.01 -34.30
CA GLY A 186 9.39 4.09 -35.15
C GLY A 186 9.35 2.65 -34.67
N LYS A 187 10.01 2.27 -33.55
CA LYS A 187 9.81 0.97 -32.93
C LYS A 187 8.37 0.84 -32.43
N LYS A 188 7.80 -0.35 -32.46
CA LYS A 188 6.40 -0.57 -32.05
C LYS A 188 6.25 -1.84 -31.21
N GLY A 189 5.16 -1.94 -30.45
CA GLY A 189 4.82 -3.13 -29.69
C GLY A 189 5.95 -3.58 -28.76
N ALA A 190 6.22 -4.88 -28.72
CA ALA A 190 7.29 -5.45 -27.90
C ALA A 190 8.69 -4.94 -28.26
N ASP A 191 8.94 -4.59 -29.54
CA ASP A 191 10.26 -4.12 -29.98
C ASP A 191 10.65 -2.78 -29.33
N ALA A 192 9.68 -1.97 -28.93
CA ALA A 192 9.97 -0.74 -28.20
C ALA A 192 10.52 -1.00 -26.77
N CYS A 193 10.30 -2.19 -26.22
CA CYS A 193 10.77 -2.63 -24.91
C CYS A 193 12.13 -3.35 -24.96
N LYS A 194 12.55 -3.88 -26.15
CA LYS A 194 13.83 -4.59 -26.28
C LYS A 194 14.99 -3.71 -25.85
N GLY A 195 15.86 -4.24 -24.98
CA GLY A 195 16.99 -3.53 -24.39
C GLY A 195 16.65 -2.51 -23.30
N VAL A 196 15.40 -2.11 -23.13
CA VAL A 196 14.99 -1.14 -22.11
C VAL A 196 14.92 -1.83 -20.74
N ARG A 197 15.81 -1.47 -19.83
CA ARG A 197 15.82 -2.01 -18.46
C ARG A 197 14.52 -1.60 -17.73
N GLY A 198 14.04 -2.47 -16.84
CA GLY A 198 12.79 -2.22 -16.11
C GLY A 198 11.53 -2.45 -16.93
N THR A 199 11.65 -3.17 -18.07
CA THR A 199 10.48 -3.56 -18.89
C THR A 199 10.34 -5.08 -18.99
N ALA A 200 9.12 -5.53 -19.28
CA ALA A 200 8.80 -6.88 -19.65
C ALA A 200 7.86 -6.89 -20.86
N TYR A 201 8.00 -7.86 -21.75
CA TYR A 201 7.25 -7.98 -23.00
C TYR A 201 7.14 -9.45 -23.44
N MET A 202 6.28 -9.73 -24.44
CA MET A 202 6.05 -11.09 -24.95
C MET A 202 6.64 -11.25 -26.34
N VAL A 203 7.34 -12.36 -26.57
CA VAL A 203 7.93 -12.74 -27.87
C VAL A 203 7.60 -14.19 -28.23
N HIS A 204 7.91 -14.60 -29.46
CA HIS A 204 7.76 -15.98 -29.93
C HIS A 204 9.09 -16.77 -29.87
N ASP A 205 10.21 -16.08 -29.98
CA ASP A 205 11.57 -16.63 -29.89
C ASP A 205 12.47 -15.72 -29.04
N THR A 206 13.66 -16.18 -28.73
CA THR A 206 14.63 -15.50 -27.85
C THR A 206 15.98 -15.31 -28.54
N ASP A 207 16.02 -15.29 -29.86
CA ASP A 207 17.28 -15.21 -30.62
C ASP A 207 17.94 -13.84 -30.49
N ASP A 208 17.16 -12.77 -30.27
CA ASP A 208 17.62 -11.38 -30.18
C ASP A 208 17.57 -10.82 -28.73
N LEU A 209 18.00 -11.57 -27.74
CA LEU A 209 18.04 -11.07 -26.36
C LEU A 209 19.29 -10.20 -26.13
N GLU A 210 19.06 -8.98 -25.59
CA GLU A 210 20.16 -8.05 -25.28
C GLU A 210 20.85 -8.33 -23.93
N TYR A 211 20.27 -9.18 -23.09
CA TYR A 211 20.78 -9.47 -21.75
C TYR A 211 20.91 -10.98 -21.52
N ASP A 212 21.93 -11.36 -20.76
CA ASP A 212 21.98 -12.70 -20.17
C ASP A 212 20.68 -13.02 -19.46
N ALA A 213 20.12 -14.20 -19.72
CA ALA A 213 18.82 -14.59 -19.19
C ALA A 213 18.90 -15.85 -18.31
N VAL A 214 17.93 -15.97 -17.40
CA VAL A 214 17.62 -17.18 -16.65
C VAL A 214 16.17 -17.57 -16.92
N GLU A 215 15.90 -18.87 -17.04
CA GLU A 215 14.56 -19.37 -17.31
C GLU A 215 13.86 -19.74 -15.99
N CYS A 216 12.62 -19.25 -15.82
CA CYS A 216 11.69 -19.70 -14.79
C CYS A 216 10.88 -20.90 -15.30
N PRO A 217 10.37 -21.76 -14.40
CA PRO A 217 9.31 -22.72 -14.75
C PRO A 217 8.18 -22.03 -15.53
N SER A 218 7.65 -22.71 -16.55
CA SER A 218 6.59 -22.20 -17.42
C SER A 218 5.30 -21.88 -16.64
N TYR A 219 4.38 -21.16 -17.26
CA TYR A 219 3.04 -20.92 -16.69
C TYR A 219 2.33 -22.25 -16.38
N GLU A 220 2.44 -23.21 -17.30
CA GLU A 220 1.85 -24.54 -17.15
C GLU A 220 2.45 -25.29 -15.96
N ASP A 221 3.78 -25.27 -15.80
CA ASP A 221 4.48 -25.91 -14.67
C ASP A 221 4.07 -25.29 -13.34
N VAL A 222 4.02 -23.95 -13.23
CA VAL A 222 3.65 -23.28 -11.97
C VAL A 222 2.15 -23.44 -11.63
N CYS A 223 1.31 -23.72 -12.62
CA CYS A 223 -0.08 -24.10 -12.38
C CYS A 223 -0.21 -25.54 -11.86
N ALA A 224 0.62 -26.46 -12.38
CA ALA A 224 0.55 -27.88 -12.04
C ALA A 224 1.29 -28.22 -10.75
N SER A 225 2.33 -27.46 -10.39
CA SER A 225 3.29 -27.81 -9.33
C SER A 225 3.57 -26.64 -8.37
N LYS A 226 3.16 -26.81 -7.11
CA LYS A 226 3.51 -25.86 -6.03
C LYS A 226 5.03 -25.67 -5.84
N PRO A 227 5.88 -26.72 -5.88
CA PRO A 227 7.32 -26.56 -5.86
C PRO A 227 7.88 -25.73 -7.03
N ASP A 228 7.32 -25.87 -8.24
CA ASP A 228 7.76 -25.08 -9.40
C ASP A 228 7.34 -23.62 -9.26
N TYR A 229 6.16 -23.36 -8.71
CA TYR A 229 5.76 -22.00 -8.35
C TYR A 229 6.75 -21.38 -7.33
N ALA A 230 7.12 -22.11 -6.28
CA ALA A 230 8.08 -21.62 -5.29
C ALA A 230 9.46 -21.34 -5.90
N ARG A 231 9.96 -22.21 -6.82
CA ARG A 231 11.22 -21.99 -7.56
C ARG A 231 11.14 -20.76 -8.46
N SER A 232 10.04 -20.59 -9.20
CA SER A 232 9.80 -19.42 -10.05
C SER A 232 9.89 -18.13 -9.26
N VAL A 233 9.21 -18.04 -8.10
CA VAL A 233 9.27 -16.86 -7.24
C VAL A 233 10.68 -16.64 -6.67
N LYS A 234 11.41 -17.70 -6.34
CA LYS A 234 12.82 -17.58 -5.88
C LYS A 234 13.71 -16.97 -6.94
N ILE A 235 13.59 -17.42 -8.20
CA ILE A 235 14.35 -16.86 -9.34
C ILE A 235 14.01 -15.38 -9.52
N GLN A 236 12.72 -15.03 -9.54
CA GLN A 236 12.27 -13.65 -9.66
C GLN A 236 12.84 -12.77 -8.53
N TYR A 237 12.85 -13.27 -7.30
CA TYR A 237 13.41 -12.55 -6.15
C TYR A 237 14.93 -12.38 -6.24
N ASP A 238 15.65 -13.40 -6.70
CA ASP A 238 17.11 -13.37 -6.80
C ASP A 238 17.60 -12.42 -7.89
N GLU A 239 16.88 -12.34 -9.01
CA GLU A 239 17.22 -11.47 -10.13
C GLU A 239 16.57 -10.07 -10.03
N GLN A 240 15.79 -9.78 -8.96
CA GLN A 240 15.28 -8.44 -8.67
C GLN A 240 16.37 -7.53 -8.06
N ASP A 241 17.43 -7.31 -8.83
CA ASP A 241 18.58 -6.50 -8.44
C ASP A 241 19.05 -5.65 -9.62
N ALA A 242 19.14 -4.34 -9.41
CA ALA A 242 19.47 -3.40 -10.47
C ALA A 242 20.92 -3.47 -10.96
N VAL A 243 21.84 -4.05 -10.15
CA VAL A 243 23.27 -4.11 -10.46
C VAL A 243 23.63 -5.42 -11.16
N ARG A 244 23.18 -6.56 -10.61
CA ARG A 244 23.59 -7.89 -11.04
C ARG A 244 22.46 -8.76 -11.59
N GLY A 245 21.22 -8.27 -11.55
CA GLY A 245 20.06 -9.02 -12.04
C GLY A 245 20.19 -9.32 -13.53
N LYS A 246 19.83 -10.54 -13.91
CA LYS A 246 19.72 -11.00 -15.29
C LYS A 246 18.32 -10.79 -15.83
N ALA A 247 18.14 -10.91 -17.13
CA ALA A 247 16.81 -11.07 -17.71
C ALA A 247 16.19 -12.39 -17.24
N ILE A 248 14.85 -12.42 -17.19
CA ILE A 248 14.11 -13.61 -16.78
C ILE A 248 13.15 -14.00 -17.90
N LEU A 249 13.16 -15.28 -18.27
CA LEU A 249 12.25 -15.86 -19.25
C LEU A 249 11.20 -16.70 -18.55
N GLN A 250 9.94 -16.61 -19.01
CA GLN A 250 8.87 -17.51 -18.57
C GLN A 250 7.97 -17.86 -19.76
N ARG A 251 7.86 -19.16 -20.09
CA ARG A 251 7.00 -19.63 -21.17
C ARG A 251 5.52 -19.57 -20.79
N HIS A 252 4.70 -19.14 -21.72
CA HIS A 252 3.24 -19.13 -21.68
C HIS A 252 2.72 -19.74 -23.00
N GLY A 253 2.57 -21.06 -23.04
CA GLY A 253 2.27 -21.78 -24.27
C GLY A 253 3.33 -21.54 -25.36
N LYS A 254 2.91 -20.92 -26.46
CA LYS A 254 3.78 -20.60 -27.60
C LYS A 254 4.52 -19.25 -27.48
N ARG A 255 4.21 -18.44 -26.45
CA ARG A 255 4.84 -17.15 -26.21
C ARG A 255 5.80 -17.24 -25.04
N ILE A 256 6.78 -16.37 -25.04
CA ILE A 256 7.79 -16.26 -23.99
C ILE A 256 7.72 -14.86 -23.42
N LEU A 257 7.46 -14.76 -22.14
CA LEU A 257 7.65 -13.52 -21.38
C LEU A 257 9.15 -13.30 -21.22
N VAL A 258 9.63 -12.15 -21.68
CA VAL A 258 10.98 -11.65 -21.43
C VAL A 258 10.86 -10.49 -20.44
N GLN A 259 11.46 -10.63 -19.26
CA GLN A 259 11.68 -9.50 -18.37
C GLN A 259 13.14 -9.07 -18.48
N ASN A 260 13.38 -7.85 -18.92
CA ASN A 260 14.72 -7.24 -18.87
C ASN A 260 15.18 -7.04 -17.41
N PRO A 261 16.48 -6.91 -17.15
CA PRO A 261 16.97 -6.57 -15.82
C PRO A 261 16.27 -5.32 -15.26
N PRO A 262 16.11 -5.20 -13.93
CA PRO A 262 15.52 -3.99 -13.32
C PRO A 262 16.23 -2.70 -13.76
N ALA A 263 15.49 -1.59 -13.84
CA ALA A 263 16.06 -0.27 -14.11
C ALA A 263 17.19 0.05 -13.10
N LYS A 264 18.21 0.76 -13.56
CA LYS A 264 19.26 1.26 -12.67
C LYS A 264 18.65 2.25 -11.67
N PRO A 265 19.16 2.30 -10.43
CA PRO A 265 18.77 3.35 -9.48
C PRO A 265 19.09 4.73 -10.08
N LEU A 266 18.21 5.71 -9.83
CA LEU A 266 18.53 7.11 -10.12
C LEU A 266 19.71 7.55 -9.26
N THR A 267 20.57 8.37 -9.81
CA THR A 267 21.59 9.11 -9.06
C THR A 267 20.91 10.16 -8.17
N THR A 268 21.67 10.78 -7.27
CA THR A 268 21.15 11.88 -6.45
C THR A 268 20.70 13.06 -7.31
N GLU A 269 21.49 13.41 -8.33
CA GLU A 269 21.19 14.49 -9.27
C GLU A 269 19.91 14.22 -10.08
N GLU A 270 19.73 13.00 -10.54
CA GLU A 270 18.51 12.57 -11.25
C GLU A 270 17.30 12.55 -10.33
N MET A 271 17.46 12.09 -9.08
CA MET A 271 16.42 12.17 -8.07
C MET A 271 16.02 13.63 -7.81
N ASP A 272 17.00 14.52 -7.63
CA ASP A 272 16.77 15.93 -7.38
C ASP A 272 16.04 16.58 -8.55
N HIS A 273 16.43 16.26 -9.78
CA HIS A 273 15.76 16.74 -10.99
C HIS A 273 14.29 16.30 -11.02
N VAL A 274 14.01 15.01 -10.82
CA VAL A 274 12.63 14.47 -10.80
C VAL A 274 11.76 15.19 -9.75
N TYR A 275 12.28 15.44 -8.56
CA TYR A 275 11.52 16.11 -7.49
C TYR A 275 11.45 17.64 -7.64
N ALA A 276 12.30 18.23 -8.51
CA ALA A 276 12.26 19.67 -8.85
C ALA A 276 11.21 20.01 -9.93
N LEU A 277 10.69 19.01 -10.65
CA LEU A 277 9.68 19.21 -11.71
C LEU A 277 8.47 20.00 -11.19
N PRO A 278 7.72 20.69 -12.06
CA PRO A 278 6.73 21.69 -11.67
C PRO A 278 5.41 21.09 -11.16
N TYR A 279 5.48 20.29 -10.10
CA TYR A 279 4.29 19.74 -9.45
C TYR A 279 3.43 20.83 -8.80
N MET A 280 2.12 20.75 -9.01
CA MET A 280 1.15 21.65 -8.37
C MET A 280 0.92 21.32 -6.88
N ARG A 281 1.36 20.16 -6.41
CA ARG A 281 1.25 19.63 -5.04
C ARG A 281 -0.18 19.58 -4.50
N THR A 282 -1.15 19.42 -5.38
CA THR A 282 -2.57 19.28 -5.07
C THR A 282 -3.30 18.49 -6.16
N TYR A 283 -4.58 18.23 -5.96
CA TYR A 283 -5.44 17.60 -6.96
C TYR A 283 -5.92 18.63 -8.01
N HIS A 284 -6.35 18.13 -9.17
CA HIS A 284 -6.87 18.98 -10.24
C HIS A 284 -8.12 19.75 -9.76
N PRO A 285 -8.27 21.06 -10.09
CA PRO A 285 -9.35 21.91 -9.59
C PRO A 285 -10.76 21.42 -9.90
N SER A 286 -10.95 20.65 -10.98
CA SER A 286 -12.26 20.05 -11.33
C SER A 286 -12.86 19.16 -10.23
N TYR A 287 -12.04 18.67 -9.29
CA TYR A 287 -12.51 17.83 -8.17
C TYR A 287 -12.97 18.64 -6.96
N GLU A 288 -12.77 19.95 -6.92
CA GLU A 288 -13.13 20.79 -5.76
C GLU A 288 -14.64 20.71 -5.46
N ALA A 289 -15.48 20.85 -6.50
CA ALA A 289 -16.94 20.74 -6.38
C ALA A 289 -17.43 19.35 -5.95
N LEU A 290 -16.56 18.32 -6.10
CA LEU A 290 -16.84 16.94 -5.71
C LEU A 290 -16.33 16.61 -4.30
N GLY A 291 -15.80 17.58 -3.56
CA GLY A 291 -15.24 17.40 -2.20
C GLY A 291 -13.74 17.12 -2.17
N GLY A 292 -13.00 17.42 -3.26
CA GLY A 292 -11.56 17.22 -3.36
C GLY A 292 -11.15 15.73 -3.38
N VAL A 293 -9.85 15.47 -3.22
CA VAL A 293 -9.30 14.08 -3.17
C VAL A 293 -8.68 13.86 -1.79
N PRO A 294 -9.27 13.04 -0.92
CA PRO A 294 -8.81 12.88 0.47
C PRO A 294 -7.35 12.45 0.63
N ALA A 295 -6.83 11.67 -0.32
CA ALA A 295 -5.44 11.17 -0.26
C ALA A 295 -4.37 12.27 -0.19
N ILE A 296 -4.69 13.51 -0.64
CA ILE A 296 -3.75 14.65 -0.56
C ILE A 296 -3.40 15.01 0.90
N GLN A 297 -4.32 14.80 1.85
CA GLN A 297 -4.14 15.20 3.24
C GLN A 297 -2.96 14.50 3.92
N GLU A 298 -2.62 13.29 3.46
CA GLU A 298 -1.51 12.52 4.02
C GLU A 298 -0.13 13.02 3.52
N VAL A 299 -0.09 13.62 2.33
CA VAL A 299 1.17 13.92 1.64
C VAL A 299 1.43 15.40 1.37
N GLN A 300 0.42 16.27 1.41
CA GLN A 300 0.50 17.68 0.99
C GLN A 300 1.70 18.42 1.59
N PHE A 301 1.95 18.23 2.87
CA PHE A 301 3.05 18.86 3.61
C PHE A 301 4.09 17.82 4.06
N SER A 302 4.27 16.77 3.28
CA SER A 302 5.26 15.72 3.51
C SER A 302 6.30 15.71 2.39
N ILE A 303 7.51 15.28 2.72
CA ILE A 303 8.66 15.25 1.79
C ILE A 303 9.18 13.82 1.73
N ILE A 304 9.34 13.30 0.52
CA ILE A 304 10.03 12.04 0.26
C ILE A 304 11.50 12.37 0.00
N HIS A 305 12.40 11.83 0.82
CA HIS A 305 13.83 12.05 0.66
C HIS A 305 14.59 10.82 0.16
N ASN A 306 13.98 9.64 0.19
CA ASN A 306 14.59 8.40 -0.28
C ASN A 306 13.59 7.46 -0.95
N ARG A 307 14.13 6.48 -1.70
CA ARG A 307 13.41 5.36 -2.28
C ARG A 307 14.21 4.07 -2.10
N GLY A 308 13.54 2.91 -2.23
CA GLY A 308 14.16 1.61 -2.00
C GLY A 308 14.17 1.20 -0.52
N CYS A 309 14.38 -0.11 -0.26
CA CYS A 309 14.42 -0.62 1.12
C CYS A 309 15.21 -1.93 1.20
N PHE A 310 16.40 -1.92 1.80
CA PHE A 310 17.18 -3.14 2.03
C PHE A 310 16.66 -3.99 3.22
N GLY A 311 15.62 -3.53 3.92
CA GLY A 311 14.95 -4.33 4.95
C GLY A 311 14.35 -5.62 4.43
N ALA A 312 13.87 -5.63 3.19
CA ALA A 312 13.47 -6.81 2.43
C ALA A 312 12.58 -7.81 3.19
N CYS A 313 11.57 -7.30 3.94
CA CYS A 313 10.58 -8.15 4.60
C CYS A 313 9.84 -9.01 3.56
N ASN A 314 9.59 -10.28 3.87
CA ASN A 314 9.05 -11.26 2.93
C ASN A 314 7.65 -10.93 2.40
N PHE A 315 6.86 -10.20 3.18
CA PHE A 315 5.49 -9.80 2.84
C PHE A 315 5.39 -8.46 2.11
N CYS A 316 6.50 -7.70 2.02
CA CYS A 316 6.47 -6.32 1.55
C CYS A 316 6.67 -6.24 0.03
N ALA A 317 5.63 -5.79 -0.67
CA ALA A 317 5.68 -5.57 -2.12
C ALA A 317 6.61 -4.42 -2.51
N LEU A 318 6.86 -3.45 -1.64
CA LEU A 318 7.74 -2.31 -1.92
C LEU A 318 9.17 -2.74 -2.22
N ALA A 319 9.72 -3.72 -1.46
CA ALA A 319 11.05 -4.24 -1.73
C ALA A 319 11.16 -4.92 -3.10
N PHE A 320 10.06 -5.52 -3.59
CA PHE A 320 9.99 -6.15 -4.91
C PHE A 320 9.70 -5.12 -6.03
N HIS A 321 9.00 -4.04 -5.72
CA HIS A 321 8.66 -2.99 -6.69
C HIS A 321 9.78 -1.93 -6.79
N GLN A 322 10.18 -1.29 -5.67
CA GLN A 322 11.20 -0.24 -5.66
C GLN A 322 12.65 -0.77 -5.61
N GLY A 323 12.82 -2.05 -5.30
CA GLY A 323 14.15 -2.66 -5.12
C GLY A 323 14.72 -2.45 -3.71
N ARG A 324 15.91 -3.03 -3.52
CA ARG A 324 16.64 -3.02 -2.24
C ARG A 324 17.79 -2.01 -2.20
N TYR A 325 18.04 -1.30 -3.30
CA TYR A 325 19.04 -0.24 -3.38
C TYR A 325 18.43 1.09 -2.93
N ILE A 326 19.14 1.83 -2.10
CA ILE A 326 18.66 3.12 -1.60
C ILE A 326 19.06 4.21 -2.58
N GLN A 327 18.07 4.99 -3.00
CA GLN A 327 18.21 6.21 -3.79
C GLN A 327 17.83 7.40 -2.93
N VAL A 328 18.62 8.45 -2.92
CA VAL A 328 18.41 9.60 -2.03
C VAL A 328 18.45 10.90 -2.81
N ARG A 329 17.79 11.89 -2.26
CA ARG A 329 17.88 13.28 -2.67
C ARG A 329 18.96 14.01 -1.87
N SER A 330 19.56 15.03 -2.46
CA SER A 330 20.44 15.94 -1.74
C SER A 330 19.70 16.71 -0.64
N HIS A 331 20.43 17.26 0.29
CA HIS A 331 19.86 18.16 1.32
C HIS A 331 19.26 19.39 0.65
N GLU A 332 19.96 19.98 -0.31
CA GLU A 332 19.54 21.17 -1.06
C GLU A 332 18.18 20.96 -1.70
N SER A 333 17.98 19.83 -2.40
CA SER A 333 16.72 19.48 -3.04
C SER A 333 15.56 19.40 -2.03
N VAL A 334 15.78 18.74 -0.90
CA VAL A 334 14.78 18.59 0.17
C VAL A 334 14.47 19.93 0.85
N ILE A 335 15.49 20.76 1.08
CA ILE A 335 15.35 22.09 1.67
C ILE A 335 14.56 23.04 0.75
N GLU A 336 14.87 23.04 -0.56
CA GLU A 336 14.14 23.84 -1.54
C GLU A 336 12.67 23.43 -1.63
N GLU A 337 12.37 22.13 -1.58
CA GLU A 337 10.99 21.65 -1.49
C GLU A 337 10.31 22.13 -0.21
N ALA A 338 10.99 22.05 0.93
CA ALA A 338 10.45 22.54 2.21
C ALA A 338 10.16 24.05 2.18
N LYS A 339 11.03 24.86 1.58
CA LYS A 339 10.78 26.28 1.38
C LYS A 339 9.55 26.54 0.51
N LYS A 340 9.35 25.77 -0.57
CA LYS A 340 8.13 25.85 -1.40
C LYS A 340 6.89 25.50 -0.55
N ILE A 341 6.97 24.47 0.29
CA ILE A 341 5.88 24.06 1.16
C ILE A 341 5.50 25.17 2.15
N THR A 342 6.47 25.95 2.70
CA THR A 342 6.16 27.06 3.62
C THR A 342 5.32 28.15 3.00
N GLN A 343 5.34 28.29 1.67
CA GLN A 343 4.57 29.29 0.92
C GLN A 343 3.19 28.77 0.45
N MET A 344 2.91 27.48 0.67
CA MET A 344 1.65 26.90 0.21
C MET A 344 0.46 27.34 1.08
N PRO A 345 -0.73 27.56 0.48
CA PRO A 345 -1.95 27.81 1.21
C PRO A 345 -2.24 26.72 2.24
N GLY A 346 -2.61 27.11 3.47
CA GLY A 346 -2.95 26.18 4.54
C GLY A 346 -1.78 25.61 5.32
N PHE A 347 -0.53 25.94 4.97
CA PHE A 347 0.63 25.55 5.77
C PHE A 347 0.62 26.25 7.14
N LYS A 348 0.70 25.48 8.22
CA LYS A 348 0.64 25.98 9.62
C LYS A 348 1.98 25.88 10.36
N GLY A 349 3.07 25.67 9.63
CA GLY A 349 4.41 25.50 10.18
C GLY A 349 4.79 24.05 10.48
N TYR A 350 4.02 23.06 10.03
CA TYR A 350 4.25 21.65 10.30
C TYR A 350 4.60 20.89 9.03
N ILE A 351 5.84 20.39 8.91
CA ILE A 351 6.20 19.37 7.94
C ILE A 351 5.76 18.04 8.56
N HIS A 352 4.78 17.40 7.93
CA HIS A 352 4.09 16.24 8.50
C HIS A 352 4.94 14.99 8.49
N ASP A 353 5.81 14.84 7.50
CA ASP A 353 6.74 13.71 7.38
C ASP A 353 7.95 14.09 6.52
N VAL A 354 9.13 13.68 6.92
CA VAL A 354 10.33 13.63 6.08
C VAL A 354 10.72 12.17 5.99
N GLY A 355 10.25 11.49 4.95
CA GLY A 355 10.25 10.05 4.94
C GLY A 355 10.45 9.40 3.58
N GLY A 356 10.00 8.15 3.51
CA GLY A 356 10.08 7.28 2.35
C GLY A 356 9.62 5.88 2.71
N PRO A 357 9.98 4.82 1.95
CA PRO A 357 9.64 3.43 2.28
C PRO A 357 10.19 3.01 3.65
N THR A 358 11.32 3.58 4.05
CA THR A 358 11.93 3.51 5.38
C THR A 358 12.62 4.84 5.64
N ALA A 359 12.10 5.61 6.58
CA ALA A 359 12.54 7.00 6.77
C ALA A 359 14.03 7.13 7.13
N ASN A 360 14.58 6.20 7.88
CA ASN A 360 15.96 6.30 8.38
C ASN A 360 16.99 5.58 7.48
N PHE A 361 16.71 5.42 6.17
CA PHE A 361 17.70 4.94 5.22
C PHE A 361 18.17 6.09 4.31
N ARG A 362 19.47 6.40 4.35
CA ARG A 362 20.09 7.44 3.51
C ARG A 362 21.19 6.92 2.60
N PHE A 363 21.68 5.71 2.85
CA PHE A 363 22.77 5.12 2.10
C PHE A 363 22.51 3.64 1.80
N PRO A 364 23.20 3.04 0.82
CA PRO A 364 23.26 1.60 0.67
C PRO A 364 23.68 0.92 1.98
N ALA A 365 23.25 -0.30 2.22
CA ALA A 365 23.52 -0.99 3.50
C ALA A 365 25.00 -1.19 3.79
N CYS A 366 25.85 -1.24 2.76
CA CYS A 366 27.29 -1.38 2.86
C CYS A 366 27.97 -1.13 1.49
N LYS A 367 29.26 -0.84 1.47
CA LYS A 367 30.08 -0.63 0.26
C LYS A 367 30.02 -1.81 -0.74
N LYS A 368 29.82 -3.05 -0.24
CA LYS A 368 29.65 -4.21 -1.12
C LYS A 368 28.34 -4.12 -1.92
N GLN A 369 27.25 -3.68 -1.29
CA GLN A 369 25.96 -3.51 -1.98
C GLN A 369 26.07 -2.47 -3.09
N GLU A 370 26.76 -1.38 -2.84
CA GLU A 370 26.98 -0.31 -3.80
C GLU A 370 27.67 -0.83 -5.06
N LYS A 371 28.73 -1.63 -4.90
CA LYS A 371 29.56 -2.11 -6.01
C LYS A 371 28.99 -3.35 -6.73
N TYR A 372 28.41 -4.29 -5.99
CA TYR A 372 28.05 -5.62 -6.48
C TYR A 372 26.56 -5.95 -6.38
N GLY A 373 25.72 -4.98 -5.96
CA GLY A 373 24.30 -5.22 -5.70
C GLY A 373 24.03 -5.97 -4.39
N CYS A 374 22.78 -6.33 -4.19
CA CYS A 374 22.35 -7.03 -2.99
C CYS A 374 22.79 -8.48 -2.97
N CYS A 375 23.18 -8.98 -1.81
CA CYS A 375 23.51 -10.39 -1.62
C CYS A 375 22.31 -11.29 -1.97
N LYS A 376 22.55 -12.40 -2.69
CA LYS A 376 21.50 -13.42 -2.97
C LYS A 376 21.12 -14.19 -1.71
N ASP A 377 22.10 -14.63 -0.92
CA ASP A 377 21.93 -15.57 0.18
C ASP A 377 21.83 -14.91 1.57
N LYS A 378 22.09 -13.61 1.66
CA LYS A 378 22.10 -12.86 2.92
C LYS A 378 21.24 -11.61 2.81
N ARG A 379 20.65 -11.21 3.94
CA ARG A 379 19.96 -9.94 4.10
C ARG A 379 20.65 -9.08 5.14
N CYS A 380 20.52 -7.78 4.99
CA CYS A 380 21.28 -6.84 5.82
C CYS A 380 20.82 -6.83 7.28
N LEU A 381 19.50 -7.08 7.52
CA LEU A 381 18.87 -6.97 8.84
C LEU A 381 18.16 -8.26 9.28
N PHE A 382 18.39 -9.38 8.58
CA PHE A 382 17.72 -10.67 8.87
C PHE A 382 18.64 -11.87 8.62
N PRO A 383 18.56 -12.93 9.46
CA PRO A 383 17.85 -13.04 10.75
C PRO A 383 18.53 -12.19 11.84
N THR A 384 19.78 -11.86 11.67
CA THR A 384 20.58 -10.98 12.50
C THR A 384 21.18 -9.88 11.64
N THR A 385 21.50 -8.75 12.24
CA THR A 385 22.20 -7.65 11.57
C THR A 385 23.51 -8.13 10.96
N CYS A 386 23.72 -7.83 9.68
CA CYS A 386 24.93 -8.19 8.94
C CYS A 386 26.15 -7.45 9.54
N GLN A 387 27.27 -8.13 9.68
CA GLN A 387 28.50 -7.54 10.20
C GLN A 387 29.05 -6.40 9.33
N ASN A 388 28.74 -6.42 8.02
CA ASN A 388 29.21 -5.40 7.07
C ASN A 388 28.23 -4.21 6.95
N ILE A 389 27.17 -4.16 7.76
CA ILE A 389 26.22 -3.04 7.68
C ILE A 389 26.87 -1.78 8.26
N GLU A 390 26.74 -0.70 7.54
CA GLU A 390 27.19 0.63 7.97
C GLU A 390 25.97 1.39 8.46
N ALA A 391 25.67 1.25 9.77
CA ALA A 391 24.54 1.94 10.40
C ALA A 391 24.98 3.32 10.86
N ASP A 392 24.56 4.33 10.12
CA ASP A 392 24.85 5.74 10.39
C ASP A 392 23.61 6.59 10.04
N HIS A 393 23.17 7.42 10.97
CA HIS A 393 22.06 8.34 10.81
C HIS A 393 22.51 9.82 10.83
N THR A 394 23.80 10.09 10.79
CA THR A 394 24.35 11.46 10.89
C THR A 394 23.80 12.35 9.80
N ASP A 395 23.84 11.92 8.55
CA ASP A 395 23.33 12.66 7.39
C ASP A 395 21.81 12.92 7.49
N TYR A 396 21.02 11.94 7.92
CA TYR A 396 19.59 12.15 8.12
C TYR A 396 19.29 13.12 9.25
N LEU A 397 20.07 13.06 10.32
CA LEU A 397 19.95 13.96 11.46
C LEU A 397 20.27 15.41 11.06
N GLU A 398 21.32 15.61 10.28
CA GLU A 398 21.68 16.94 9.75
C GLU A 398 20.57 17.50 8.86
N LEU A 399 20.04 16.71 7.93
CA LEU A 399 18.89 17.11 7.11
C LEU A 399 17.70 17.57 7.98
N LEU A 400 17.35 16.80 9.01
CA LEU A 400 16.25 17.15 9.91
C LEU A 400 16.52 18.44 10.69
N ARG A 401 17.78 18.70 11.07
CA ARG A 401 18.20 19.93 11.74
C ARG A 401 18.09 21.14 10.83
N GLU A 402 18.51 21.02 9.57
CA GLU A 402 18.41 22.07 8.57
C GLU A 402 16.96 22.44 8.29
N LEU A 403 16.10 21.46 8.11
CA LEU A 403 14.67 21.67 7.92
C LEU A 403 14.01 22.41 9.09
N ARG A 404 14.44 22.17 10.33
CA ARG A 404 13.94 22.90 11.50
C ARG A 404 14.36 24.37 11.56
N ARG A 405 15.43 24.74 10.83
CA ARG A 405 15.94 26.12 10.78
C ARG A 405 15.25 26.98 9.73
N ILE A 406 14.45 26.37 8.83
CA ILE A 406 13.75 27.10 7.77
C ILE A 406 12.71 28.02 8.39
N GLU A 407 12.72 29.29 7.98
CA GLU A 407 11.72 30.27 8.40
C GLU A 407 10.30 29.80 8.08
N GLY A 408 9.38 29.97 9.03
CA GLY A 408 7.99 29.47 8.92
C GLY A 408 7.81 28.01 9.37
N VAL A 409 8.87 27.21 9.51
CA VAL A 409 8.80 25.84 10.01
C VAL A 409 8.85 25.82 11.54
N LYS A 410 7.79 25.34 12.19
CA LYS A 410 7.68 25.18 13.65
C LYS A 410 8.08 23.79 14.11
N LYS A 411 7.72 22.76 13.34
CA LYS A 411 8.01 21.35 13.64
C LYS A 411 8.21 20.56 12.35
N VAL A 412 9.14 19.60 12.45
CA VAL A 412 9.41 18.58 11.42
C VAL A 412 9.18 17.23 12.05
N PHE A 413 8.23 16.47 11.52
CA PHE A 413 7.92 15.14 12.04
C PHE A 413 8.46 14.03 11.14
N VAL A 414 8.73 12.87 11.75
CA VAL A 414 9.01 11.61 11.09
C VAL A 414 7.86 10.65 11.41
N ARG A 415 7.00 10.38 10.41
CA ARG A 415 5.80 9.55 10.52
C ARG A 415 5.88 8.27 9.71
N SER A 416 6.69 8.26 8.66
CA SER A 416 7.04 7.07 7.89
C SER A 416 7.71 6.02 8.76
N GLY A 417 7.60 4.75 8.35
CA GLY A 417 8.15 3.64 9.11
C GLY A 417 9.65 3.76 9.34
N LEU A 418 10.08 3.62 10.59
CA LEU A 418 11.48 3.53 10.99
C LEU A 418 11.89 2.07 11.16
N ARG A 419 13.06 1.73 10.66
CA ARG A 419 13.71 0.43 10.96
C ARG A 419 14.44 0.56 12.30
N TYR A 420 13.73 0.16 13.37
CA TYR A 420 14.26 0.19 14.73
C TYR A 420 15.50 -0.72 14.91
N ASP A 421 15.58 -1.81 14.15
CA ASP A 421 16.71 -2.73 14.14
C ASP A 421 17.98 -2.09 13.52
N TYR A 422 17.80 -1.23 12.49
CA TYR A 422 18.90 -0.42 11.96
C TYR A 422 19.35 0.66 12.94
N MET A 423 18.40 1.29 13.67
CA MET A 423 18.75 2.21 14.77
C MET A 423 19.51 1.52 15.91
N MET A 424 19.18 0.26 16.20
CA MET A 424 19.86 -0.53 17.23
C MET A 424 21.25 -1.01 16.80
N ALA A 425 21.55 -1.02 15.50
CA ALA A 425 22.87 -1.33 14.96
C ALA A 425 23.85 -0.14 15.09
N GLU A 426 23.35 1.08 15.21
CA GLU A 426 24.16 2.28 15.42
C GLU A 426 24.67 2.35 16.86
N LYS A 427 25.96 2.69 17.00
CA LYS A 427 26.64 2.69 18.30
C LYS A 427 26.34 3.95 19.15
N ASN A 428 26.06 5.09 18.50
CA ASN A 428 25.80 6.35 19.21
C ASN A 428 24.28 6.58 19.40
N ASP A 429 23.92 7.45 20.35
CA ASP A 429 22.55 7.78 20.70
C ASP A 429 22.04 9.10 20.08
N ALA A 430 22.87 9.80 19.29
CA ALA A 430 22.56 11.16 18.86
C ALA A 430 21.24 11.22 18.07
N PHE A 431 21.12 10.40 17.04
CA PHE A 431 19.89 10.34 16.23
C PHE A 431 18.68 9.93 17.06
N PHE A 432 18.81 8.86 17.86
CA PHE A 432 17.68 8.34 18.64
C PHE A 432 17.18 9.38 19.67
N ARG A 433 18.10 10.05 20.33
CA ARG A 433 17.77 11.10 21.31
C ARG A 433 17.06 12.27 20.64
N GLU A 434 17.61 12.80 19.54
CA GLU A 434 17.07 13.98 18.87
C GLU A 434 15.75 13.67 18.14
N LEU A 435 15.60 12.45 17.63
CA LEU A 435 14.31 11.95 17.09
C LEU A 435 13.21 12.05 18.17
N VAL A 436 13.46 11.54 19.37
CA VAL A 436 12.51 11.58 20.51
C VAL A 436 12.26 13.03 20.95
N GLU A 437 13.28 13.85 20.98
CA GLU A 437 13.16 15.22 21.47
C GLU A 437 12.37 16.14 20.53
N HIS A 438 12.54 15.99 19.22
CA HIS A 438 12.09 16.99 18.26
C HIS A 438 11.11 16.48 17.17
N HIS A 439 11.17 15.19 16.82
CA HIS A 439 10.55 14.68 15.58
C HIS A 439 9.37 13.73 15.78
N ILE A 440 8.99 13.46 17.03
CA ILE A 440 7.84 12.63 17.38
C ILE A 440 6.70 13.48 17.93
N SER A 441 5.48 13.33 17.35
CA SER A 441 4.29 14.11 17.74
C SER A 441 3.53 13.54 18.95
N GLY A 442 4.16 12.67 19.77
CA GLY A 442 3.56 12.00 20.92
C GLY A 442 3.41 10.49 20.74
N GLN A 443 3.38 10.00 19.52
CA GLN A 443 3.33 8.58 19.18
C GLN A 443 4.37 8.23 18.12
N LEU A 444 5.16 7.19 18.37
CA LEU A 444 6.05 6.61 17.38
C LEU A 444 5.49 5.26 16.91
N LYS A 445 5.18 5.17 15.62
CA LYS A 445 4.73 3.94 14.98
C LYS A 445 5.94 3.11 14.59
N VAL A 446 5.95 1.85 15.01
CA VAL A 446 7.00 0.88 14.68
C VAL A 446 6.37 -0.46 14.30
N ALA A 447 7.05 -1.24 13.48
CA ALA A 447 6.52 -2.46 12.91
C ALA A 447 7.31 -3.71 13.38
N PRO A 448 7.16 -4.17 14.63
CA PRO A 448 7.72 -5.45 15.06
C PRO A 448 7.02 -6.64 14.38
N GLU A 449 5.76 -6.49 13.97
CA GLU A 449 4.87 -7.44 13.29
C GLU A 449 4.43 -8.60 14.18
N HIS A 450 5.33 -9.23 14.93
CA HIS A 450 5.07 -10.35 15.82
C HIS A 450 6.06 -10.37 16.99
N MET A 451 5.85 -11.26 17.97
CA MET A 451 6.82 -11.51 19.06
C MET A 451 7.48 -12.89 19.02
N SER A 452 6.88 -13.85 18.30
CA SER A 452 7.47 -15.16 18.13
C SER A 452 8.59 -15.11 17.09
N ASP A 453 9.77 -15.59 17.45
CA ASP A 453 10.91 -15.66 16.54
C ASP A 453 10.64 -16.62 15.36
N ASN A 454 9.79 -17.64 15.54
CA ASN A 454 9.33 -18.49 14.46
C ASN A 454 8.54 -17.69 13.40
N ALA A 455 7.52 -16.94 13.80
CA ALA A 455 6.75 -16.11 12.89
C ALA A 455 7.62 -15.02 12.24
N LEU A 456 8.49 -14.37 13.02
CA LEU A 456 9.42 -13.33 12.53
C LEU A 456 10.41 -13.88 11.51
N TYR A 457 10.87 -15.11 11.65
CA TYR A 457 11.73 -15.77 10.65
C TYR A 457 11.05 -15.85 9.28
N TYR A 458 9.79 -16.30 9.24
CA TYR A 458 9.04 -16.35 7.98
C TYR A 458 8.62 -14.97 7.46
N MET A 459 8.51 -13.98 8.32
CA MET A 459 8.29 -12.59 7.92
C MET A 459 9.57 -11.91 7.37
N GLY A 460 10.75 -12.49 7.60
CA GLY A 460 12.03 -11.86 7.26
C GLY A 460 12.36 -10.67 8.15
N LYS A 461 12.01 -10.76 9.43
CA LYS A 461 12.22 -9.75 10.47
C LYS A 461 13.27 -10.22 11.49
N PRO A 462 13.96 -9.31 12.17
CA PRO A 462 14.90 -9.69 13.24
C PRO A 462 14.17 -10.33 14.42
N SER A 463 14.94 -11.02 15.30
CA SER A 463 14.42 -11.56 16.56
C SER A 463 13.71 -10.49 17.39
N PHE A 464 12.66 -10.89 18.08
CA PHE A 464 11.88 -10.02 18.96
C PHE A 464 12.71 -9.36 20.05
N LYS A 465 13.79 -9.97 20.47
CA LYS A 465 14.74 -9.37 21.44
C LYS A 465 15.24 -8.00 21.00
N VAL A 466 15.46 -7.77 19.72
CA VAL A 466 15.88 -6.48 19.17
C VAL A 466 14.82 -5.40 19.42
N TYR A 467 13.53 -5.76 19.25
CA TYR A 467 12.43 -4.85 19.53
C TYR A 467 12.31 -4.54 21.04
N GLU A 468 12.49 -5.53 21.91
CA GLU A 468 12.47 -5.29 23.38
C GLU A 468 13.59 -4.33 23.79
N GLN A 469 14.81 -4.53 23.29
CA GLN A 469 15.92 -3.62 23.54
C GLN A 469 15.65 -2.19 23.04
N PHE A 470 15.04 -2.08 21.84
CA PHE A 470 14.61 -0.78 21.31
C PHE A 470 13.57 -0.12 22.22
N ARG A 471 12.53 -0.86 22.65
CA ARG A 471 11.48 -0.37 23.54
C ARG A 471 12.05 0.16 24.87
N GLU A 472 12.99 -0.58 25.47
CA GLU A 472 13.65 -0.17 26.71
C GLU A 472 14.51 1.08 26.51
N ARG A 473 15.27 1.16 25.42
CA ARG A 473 16.08 2.33 25.08
C ARG A 473 15.19 3.55 24.83
N TYR A 474 14.07 3.39 24.10
CA TYR A 474 13.09 4.44 23.89
C TYR A 474 12.48 4.96 25.20
N ALA A 475 12.09 4.07 26.10
CA ALA A 475 11.53 4.44 27.40
C ALA A 475 12.54 5.24 28.24
N ARG A 476 13.81 4.79 28.32
CA ARG A 476 14.89 5.49 29.03
C ARG A 476 15.17 6.89 28.48
N ILE A 477 15.14 7.05 27.14
CA ILE A 477 15.34 8.35 26.50
C ILE A 477 14.17 9.29 26.83
N ASN A 478 12.92 8.80 26.73
CA ASN A 478 11.74 9.58 27.11
C ASN A 478 11.80 10.06 28.57
N GLU A 479 12.17 9.18 29.49
CA GLU A 479 12.32 9.48 30.90
C GLU A 479 13.38 10.58 31.12
N LYS A 480 14.58 10.43 30.53
CA LYS A 480 15.65 11.42 30.61
C LYS A 480 15.28 12.79 30.07
N LEU A 481 14.44 12.83 29.02
CA LEU A 481 13.98 14.07 28.37
C LEU A 481 12.67 14.60 28.96
N GLY A 482 12.10 13.95 29.98
CA GLY A 482 10.79 14.32 30.55
C GLY A 482 9.65 14.27 29.55
N ARG A 483 9.74 13.43 28.52
CA ARG A 483 8.72 13.29 27.46
C ARG A 483 7.72 12.19 27.80
N LYS A 484 6.45 12.40 27.43
CA LYS A 484 5.37 11.40 27.53
C LYS A 484 4.96 10.99 26.13
N GLN A 485 5.74 10.11 25.53
CA GLN A 485 5.48 9.59 24.17
C GLN A 485 5.28 8.07 24.24
N TYR A 486 4.49 7.54 23.33
CA TYR A 486 4.07 6.14 23.29
C TYR A 486 4.54 5.45 22.02
N LEU A 487 4.92 4.18 22.14
CA LEU A 487 5.11 3.31 20.97
C LEU A 487 3.78 2.72 20.55
N VAL A 488 3.50 2.75 19.25
CA VAL A 488 2.35 2.10 18.63
C VAL A 488 2.87 0.97 17.74
N PRO A 489 2.93 -0.27 18.24
CA PRO A 489 3.42 -1.40 17.47
C PRO A 489 2.37 -1.83 16.43
N TYR A 490 2.77 -1.94 15.17
CA TYR A 490 2.02 -2.65 14.15
C TYR A 490 2.25 -4.15 14.33
N LEU A 491 1.14 -4.90 14.39
CA LEU A 491 1.14 -6.35 14.57
C LEU A 491 0.30 -7.00 13.48
N MET A 492 0.78 -8.14 12.99
CA MET A 492 0.17 -8.89 11.89
C MET A 492 -0.24 -10.28 12.36
N SER A 493 -1.48 -10.68 12.08
CA SER A 493 -1.96 -12.05 12.30
C SER A 493 -1.93 -12.86 11.01
N SER A 494 -1.93 -14.19 11.15
CA SER A 494 -2.11 -15.15 10.07
C SER A 494 -1.07 -15.09 8.95
N HIS A 495 0.14 -14.60 9.24
CA HIS A 495 1.25 -14.69 8.29
C HIS A 495 1.68 -16.16 8.12
N PRO A 496 2.08 -16.61 6.92
CA PRO A 496 2.70 -17.92 6.74
C PRO A 496 3.81 -18.17 7.75
N GLY A 497 3.81 -19.34 8.37
CA GLY A 497 4.71 -19.73 9.45
C GLY A 497 4.21 -19.38 10.86
N ALA A 498 3.24 -18.48 11.03
CA ALA A 498 2.67 -18.17 12.33
C ALA A 498 1.63 -19.23 12.73
N THR A 499 1.93 -20.00 13.76
CA THR A 499 1.05 -21.03 14.34
C THR A 499 0.06 -20.42 15.32
N LEU A 500 -0.88 -21.24 15.82
CA LEU A 500 -1.81 -20.83 16.88
C LEU A 500 -1.06 -20.57 18.19
N ASP A 501 -0.02 -21.36 18.49
CA ASP A 501 0.82 -21.15 19.67
C ASP A 501 1.59 -19.84 19.60
N ASP A 502 2.12 -19.48 18.43
CA ASP A 502 2.75 -18.18 18.21
C ASP A 502 1.79 -17.01 18.49
N ALA A 503 0.53 -17.15 18.07
CA ALA A 503 -0.50 -16.14 18.32
C ALA A 503 -0.89 -16.05 19.82
N ILE A 504 -0.91 -17.17 20.52
CA ILE A 504 -1.13 -17.22 21.98
C ILE A 504 0.02 -16.57 22.72
N MET A 505 1.28 -16.86 22.33
CA MET A 505 2.46 -16.20 22.89
C MET A 505 2.38 -14.68 22.71
N LEU A 506 1.96 -14.19 21.54
CA LEU A 506 1.77 -12.77 21.29
C LEU A 506 0.68 -12.19 22.19
N ALA A 507 -0.46 -12.87 22.36
CA ALA A 507 -1.54 -12.44 23.25
C ALA A 507 -1.08 -12.35 24.71
N GLN A 508 -0.32 -13.33 25.20
CA GLN A 508 0.27 -13.34 26.54
C GLN A 508 1.25 -12.19 26.76
N TYR A 509 2.11 -11.91 25.76
CA TYR A 509 3.00 -10.75 25.80
C TYR A 509 2.22 -9.44 25.92
N LEU A 510 1.22 -9.25 25.06
CA LEU A 510 0.38 -8.04 25.05
C LEU A 510 -0.39 -7.90 26.37
N ASN A 511 -0.86 -8.99 26.97
CA ASN A 511 -1.49 -9.00 28.28
C ASN A 511 -0.52 -8.54 29.38
N ARG A 512 0.71 -9.06 29.38
CA ARG A 512 1.78 -8.71 30.33
C ARG A 512 2.17 -7.22 30.27
N VAL A 513 2.29 -6.66 29.04
CA VAL A 513 2.62 -5.25 28.86
C VAL A 513 1.43 -4.30 28.97
N GLY A 514 0.21 -4.85 29.15
CA GLY A 514 -1.02 -4.08 29.34
C GLY A 514 -1.54 -3.39 28.07
N TYR A 515 -1.08 -3.80 26.88
CA TYR A 515 -1.44 -3.21 25.60
C TYR A 515 -2.36 -4.15 24.78
N MET A 516 -3.40 -3.63 24.18
CA MET A 516 -4.23 -4.32 23.21
C MET A 516 -4.41 -3.44 21.98
N PRO A 517 -4.03 -3.89 20.78
CA PRO A 517 -4.19 -3.11 19.56
C PRO A 517 -5.67 -2.89 19.24
N GLU A 518 -6.02 -1.64 18.93
CA GLU A 518 -7.38 -1.32 18.45
C GLU A 518 -7.62 -1.87 17.04
N GLN A 519 -6.59 -1.77 16.19
CA GLN A 519 -6.59 -2.29 14.83
C GLN A 519 -5.61 -3.45 14.71
N VAL A 520 -6.04 -4.50 14.04
CA VAL A 520 -5.24 -5.69 13.73
C VAL A 520 -5.19 -5.85 12.22
N GLN A 521 -3.99 -6.03 11.70
CA GLN A 521 -3.78 -6.38 10.30
C GLN A 521 -3.65 -7.89 10.17
N ASP A 522 -4.47 -8.49 9.31
CA ASP A 522 -4.22 -9.86 8.86
C ASP A 522 -3.25 -9.80 7.69
N PHE A 523 -2.45 -10.84 7.53
CA PHE A 523 -1.62 -11.00 6.35
C PHE A 523 -2.49 -10.91 5.09
N TYR A 524 -2.03 -10.09 4.15
CA TYR A 524 -2.69 -9.86 2.86
C TYR A 524 -1.80 -10.42 1.74
N PRO A 525 -2.19 -11.52 1.09
CA PRO A 525 -1.40 -12.12 0.02
C PRO A 525 -1.31 -11.18 -1.20
N THR A 526 -0.19 -10.50 -1.33
CA THR A 526 0.10 -9.59 -2.44
C THR A 526 0.98 -10.30 -3.46
N PRO A 527 0.64 -10.31 -4.76
CA PRO A 527 1.45 -11.00 -5.78
C PRO A 527 2.93 -10.58 -5.76
N GLY A 528 3.82 -11.48 -6.16
CA GLY A 528 5.26 -11.22 -6.25
C GLY A 528 6.03 -11.23 -4.92
N THR A 529 5.36 -11.39 -3.76
CA THR A 529 6.04 -11.46 -2.47
C THR A 529 6.37 -12.90 -2.07
N LEU A 530 7.49 -13.11 -1.36
CA LEU A 530 7.86 -14.42 -0.83
C LEU A 530 6.80 -15.00 0.11
N SER A 531 6.16 -14.13 0.93
CA SER A 531 5.09 -14.55 1.83
C SER A 531 3.85 -15.03 1.09
N THR A 532 3.52 -14.44 -0.05
CA THR A 532 2.42 -14.93 -0.89
C THR A 532 2.74 -16.27 -1.54
N ALA A 533 4.00 -16.49 -1.94
CA ALA A 533 4.42 -17.81 -2.39
C ALA A 533 4.30 -18.86 -1.29
N MET A 534 4.76 -18.56 -0.06
CA MET A 534 4.56 -19.44 1.10
C MET A 534 3.07 -19.70 1.37
N TYR A 535 2.23 -18.67 1.29
CA TYR A 535 0.79 -18.78 1.51
C TYR A 535 0.12 -19.74 0.52
N TYR A 536 0.46 -19.64 -0.75
CA TYR A 536 -0.12 -20.49 -1.79
C TYR A 536 0.45 -21.91 -1.74
N THR A 537 1.78 -22.01 -1.71
CA THR A 537 2.46 -23.30 -1.88
C THR A 537 2.60 -24.11 -0.60
N GLU A 538 2.59 -23.46 0.58
CA GLU A 538 3.00 -24.06 1.86
C GLU A 538 4.49 -24.46 1.87
N ILE A 539 5.29 -23.82 1.01
CA ILE A 539 6.74 -24.03 0.87
C ILE A 539 7.44 -22.68 1.04
N ASP A 540 8.53 -22.64 1.80
CA ASP A 540 9.42 -21.49 1.84
C ASP A 540 10.31 -21.47 0.60
N PRO A 541 10.13 -20.51 -0.33
CA PRO A 541 10.93 -20.44 -1.56
C PRO A 541 12.45 -20.32 -1.33
N ARG A 542 12.86 -19.84 -0.14
CA ARG A 542 14.27 -19.67 0.22
C ARG A 542 14.98 -20.98 0.53
N THR A 543 14.25 -21.95 1.07
CA THR A 543 14.80 -23.20 1.60
C THR A 543 14.17 -24.45 0.97
N MET A 544 13.07 -24.28 0.24
CA MET A 544 12.20 -25.35 -0.30
C MET A 544 11.64 -26.28 0.77
N LYS A 545 11.57 -25.85 2.03
CA LYS A 545 10.99 -26.61 3.16
C LYS A 545 9.53 -26.26 3.36
N PRO A 546 8.72 -27.21 3.90
CA PRO A 546 7.31 -26.95 4.25
C PRO A 546 7.15 -25.81 5.26
N VAL A 547 6.05 -25.07 5.14
CA VAL A 547 5.66 -23.96 6.02
C VAL A 547 4.20 -24.12 6.42
N PHE A 548 3.92 -23.96 7.71
CA PHE A 548 2.55 -23.89 8.18
C PHE A 548 1.84 -22.63 7.65
N VAL A 549 0.57 -22.79 7.25
CA VAL A 549 -0.27 -21.66 6.78
C VAL A 549 -1.67 -21.78 7.36
N ALA A 550 -2.12 -20.76 8.08
CA ALA A 550 -3.51 -20.63 8.53
C ALA A 550 -4.41 -20.30 7.33
N LYS A 551 -4.94 -21.30 6.64
CA LYS A 551 -5.75 -21.12 5.41
C LYS A 551 -7.23 -20.98 5.68
N THR A 552 -7.74 -21.68 6.69
CA THR A 552 -9.18 -21.68 6.96
C THR A 552 -9.63 -20.33 7.54
N PRO A 553 -10.85 -19.87 7.25
CA PRO A 553 -11.41 -18.69 7.89
C PRO A 553 -11.42 -18.77 9.41
N GLU A 554 -11.58 -19.98 9.96
CA GLU A 554 -11.59 -20.24 11.39
C GLU A 554 -10.21 -20.03 12.01
N ASP A 555 -9.13 -20.60 11.43
CA ASP A 555 -7.76 -20.42 11.92
C ASP A 555 -7.35 -18.94 11.92
N LYS A 556 -7.67 -18.23 10.83
CA LYS A 556 -7.44 -16.78 10.73
C LYS A 556 -8.21 -16.00 11.79
N ALA A 557 -9.48 -16.36 12.00
CA ALA A 557 -10.32 -15.69 13.00
C ALA A 557 -9.78 -15.94 14.42
N MET A 558 -9.26 -17.14 14.73
CA MET A 558 -8.66 -17.47 16.02
C MET A 558 -7.40 -16.65 16.28
N GLN A 559 -6.44 -16.63 15.34
CA GLN A 559 -5.22 -15.84 15.48
C GLN A 559 -5.53 -14.34 15.63
N ARG A 560 -6.47 -13.82 14.84
CA ARG A 560 -6.90 -12.43 14.93
C ARG A 560 -7.58 -12.09 16.25
N ALA A 561 -8.46 -12.98 16.74
CA ALA A 561 -9.17 -12.77 18.00
C ALA A 561 -8.23 -12.72 19.20
N LEU A 562 -7.14 -13.51 19.19
CA LEU A 562 -6.10 -13.52 20.21
C LEU A 562 -5.39 -12.16 20.34
N LEU A 563 -5.25 -11.39 19.28
CA LEU A 563 -4.71 -10.02 19.34
C LEU A 563 -5.67 -9.03 20.04
N GLN A 564 -6.97 -9.34 20.07
CA GLN A 564 -8.01 -8.52 20.66
C GLN A 564 -8.79 -9.28 21.76
N TRP A 565 -8.11 -10.07 22.56
CA TRP A 565 -8.70 -11.03 23.50
C TRP A 565 -9.64 -10.41 24.54
N ARG A 566 -9.49 -9.12 24.89
CA ARG A 566 -10.36 -8.42 25.86
C ARG A 566 -11.71 -7.99 25.28
N ARG A 567 -11.86 -8.06 23.94
CA ARG A 567 -13.13 -7.68 23.31
C ARG A 567 -14.20 -8.71 23.58
N PRO A 568 -15.40 -8.29 24.10
CA PRO A 568 -16.49 -9.22 24.42
C PRO A 568 -16.96 -10.05 23.22
N ASP A 569 -17.03 -9.45 22.03
CA ASP A 569 -17.44 -10.11 20.78
C ASP A 569 -16.42 -11.20 20.31
N LYS A 570 -15.17 -11.13 20.75
CA LYS A 570 -14.14 -12.12 20.42
C LYS A 570 -14.02 -13.26 21.42
N ARG A 571 -14.62 -13.12 22.59
CA ARG A 571 -14.52 -14.09 23.71
C ARG A 571 -14.76 -15.55 23.31
N PRO A 572 -15.85 -15.92 22.59
CA PRO A 572 -16.09 -17.32 22.22
C PRO A 572 -14.97 -17.88 21.33
N ILE A 573 -14.46 -17.06 20.40
CA ILE A 573 -13.40 -17.46 19.46
C ILE A 573 -12.08 -17.65 20.21
N VAL A 574 -11.75 -16.77 21.17
CA VAL A 574 -10.53 -16.92 22.00
C VAL A 574 -10.59 -18.17 22.87
N ILE A 575 -11.74 -18.49 23.47
CA ILE A 575 -11.92 -19.73 24.23
C ILE A 575 -11.72 -20.95 23.32
N ALA A 576 -12.31 -20.94 22.11
CA ALA A 576 -12.14 -22.01 21.15
C ALA A 576 -10.67 -22.17 20.72
N ALA A 577 -9.95 -21.04 20.50
CA ALA A 577 -8.54 -21.03 20.17
C ALA A 577 -7.67 -21.65 21.29
N LEU A 578 -7.90 -21.25 22.54
CA LEU A 578 -7.18 -21.79 23.69
C LEU A 578 -7.42 -23.28 23.90
N LYS A 579 -8.66 -23.76 23.73
CA LYS A 579 -9.00 -25.18 23.78
C LYS A 579 -8.33 -25.99 22.65
N LYS A 580 -8.38 -25.46 21.43
CA LYS A 580 -7.73 -26.08 20.25
C LYS A 580 -6.21 -26.24 20.44
N ALA A 581 -5.59 -25.27 21.14
CA ALA A 581 -4.16 -25.31 21.46
C ALA A 581 -3.81 -26.00 22.78
N HIS A 582 -4.80 -26.63 23.48
CA HIS A 582 -4.62 -27.24 24.81
C HIS A 582 -4.01 -26.26 25.84
N ARG A 583 -4.47 -25.00 25.82
CA ARG A 583 -4.03 -23.90 26.69
C ARG A 583 -5.18 -23.37 27.56
N GLU A 584 -6.00 -24.27 28.11
CA GLU A 584 -7.07 -23.93 29.06
C GLU A 584 -6.54 -23.30 30.34
N ASP A 585 -5.24 -23.48 30.66
CA ASP A 585 -4.52 -22.81 31.74
C ASP A 585 -4.63 -21.28 31.67
N LEU A 586 -4.86 -20.73 30.46
CA LEU A 586 -5.04 -19.28 30.21
C LEU A 586 -6.50 -18.81 30.38
N ILE A 587 -7.42 -19.72 30.76
CA ILE A 587 -8.80 -19.41 31.11
C ILE A 587 -8.93 -19.46 32.64
N GLY A 588 -8.89 -18.31 33.30
CA GLY A 588 -8.84 -18.25 34.75
C GLY A 588 -8.85 -16.84 35.32
N PHE A 589 -8.56 -16.72 36.60
CA PHE A 589 -8.49 -15.45 37.33
C PHE A 589 -7.05 -14.99 37.55
N GLY A 590 -6.07 -15.82 37.22
CA GLY A 590 -4.66 -15.49 37.36
C GLY A 590 -4.23 -14.32 36.45
N ARG A 591 -3.14 -13.65 36.85
CA ARG A 591 -2.59 -12.51 36.09
C ARG A 591 -2.17 -12.90 34.66
N GLU A 592 -1.76 -14.14 34.48
CA GLU A 592 -1.34 -14.72 33.18
C GLU A 592 -2.52 -15.08 32.28
N CYS A 593 -3.74 -15.24 32.87
CA CYS A 593 -4.91 -15.64 32.10
C CYS A 593 -5.37 -14.53 31.17
N LEU A 594 -5.73 -14.93 29.95
CA LEU A 594 -6.27 -14.04 28.92
C LEU A 594 -7.76 -13.78 29.12
N ILE A 595 -8.51 -14.80 29.57
CA ILE A 595 -9.96 -14.73 29.69
C ILE A 595 -10.39 -15.30 31.04
N ARG A 596 -11.34 -14.62 31.71
CA ARG A 596 -11.97 -15.13 32.94
C ARG A 596 -12.97 -16.25 32.59
N PRO A 597 -13.16 -17.27 33.45
CA PRO A 597 -14.21 -18.26 33.26
C PRO A 597 -15.58 -17.60 33.16
N GLY A 598 -16.43 -18.06 32.23
CA GLY A 598 -17.79 -17.59 32.10
C GLY A 598 -18.65 -18.06 33.25
N ARG A 599 -19.61 -17.28 33.73
CA ARG A 599 -20.72 -17.78 34.55
C ARG A 599 -21.60 -18.63 33.62
N GLY A 600 -21.60 -19.92 33.82
CA GLY A 600 -22.24 -21.05 33.18
C GLY A 600 -23.39 -20.90 32.17
N ASN A 601 -23.27 -20.13 31.12
CA ASN A 601 -24.27 -20.09 30.03
C ASN A 601 -23.71 -19.76 28.62
N ASP A 602 -22.41 -19.91 28.39
CA ASP A 602 -21.73 -19.51 27.11
C ASP A 602 -21.65 -20.66 26.08
N GLN A 603 -22.63 -21.56 25.99
CA GLN A 603 -22.68 -22.67 25.03
C GLN A 603 -23.47 -22.36 23.73
N ARG A 604 -23.60 -21.12 23.29
CA ARG A 604 -24.19 -20.86 21.97
C ARG A 604 -23.15 -20.31 21.01
N MET A 605 -22.71 -21.16 20.11
CA MET A 605 -21.95 -20.75 18.89
C MET A 605 -22.85 -19.88 17.99
N PRO A 606 -22.40 -18.73 17.48
CA PRO A 606 -23.15 -17.98 16.45
C PRO A 606 -22.83 -18.60 15.07
N GLY A 607 -23.76 -19.41 14.55
CA GLY A 607 -23.61 -19.93 13.19
C GLY A 607 -24.56 -21.03 12.80
N SER A 608 -25.87 -20.80 12.78
CA SER A 608 -26.78 -21.45 11.82
C SER A 608 -28.10 -20.68 11.78
N LYS A 609 -28.31 -19.93 10.70
CA LYS A 609 -29.65 -19.41 10.39
C LYS A 609 -30.49 -20.59 9.89
N GLN A 610 -31.29 -21.18 10.74
CA GLN A 610 -32.45 -21.94 10.33
C GLN A 610 -33.67 -21.02 10.26
N HIS A 611 -34.25 -20.96 9.09
CA HIS A 611 -35.57 -20.36 8.86
C HIS A 611 -36.59 -21.08 9.72
N SER A 612 -37.21 -20.39 10.67
CA SER A 612 -38.45 -20.84 11.30
C SER A 612 -39.61 -19.97 10.86
N VAL A 613 -40.52 -20.64 10.20
CA VAL A 613 -41.84 -20.15 9.80
C VAL A 613 -42.65 -19.83 11.05
N SER A 614 -43.15 -18.60 11.11
CA SER A 614 -44.06 -18.12 12.19
C SER A 614 -45.43 -18.74 12.06
N ARG A 615 -45.95 -19.32 13.15
CA ARG A 615 -47.39 -19.52 13.37
C ARG A 615 -47.84 -18.60 14.47
N HIS A 616 -48.92 -17.85 14.15
CA HIS A 616 -49.65 -16.98 15.02
C HIS A 616 -50.34 -17.73 16.18
N GLY A 617 -50.37 -17.11 17.34
CA GLY A 617 -51.23 -17.47 18.45
C GLY A 617 -51.42 -16.30 19.41
N VAL A 618 -52.64 -15.84 19.51
CA VAL A 618 -53.19 -14.69 20.25
C VAL A 618 -53.30 -15.03 21.75
N SER A 619 -53.00 -14.11 22.66
CA SER A 619 -53.95 -13.48 23.60
C SER A 619 -53.33 -13.06 24.96
N ASN A 620 -53.67 -11.82 25.33
CA ASN A 620 -54.12 -11.24 26.62
C ASN A 620 -53.26 -11.31 27.90
N GLY A 621 -52.92 -10.11 28.38
CA GLY A 621 -53.64 -9.58 29.56
C GLY A 621 -52.77 -9.31 30.79
N GLY A 622 -52.75 -8.06 31.28
CA GLY A 622 -52.69 -7.76 32.73
C GLY A 622 -51.43 -7.04 33.23
N ARG A 623 -51.40 -5.77 33.24
CA ARG A 623 -51.61 -4.72 34.30
C ARG A 623 -50.68 -4.76 35.54
N GLN A 624 -50.07 -3.56 35.77
CA GLN A 624 -49.84 -2.84 37.06
C GLN A 624 -48.59 -3.28 37.87
N GLN A 625 -47.82 -2.43 38.55
CA GLN A 625 -47.77 -0.99 38.91
C GLN A 625 -46.46 -0.77 39.70
N ASN A 626 -45.89 0.44 39.55
CA ASN A 626 -45.23 1.30 40.56
C ASN A 626 -44.22 0.74 41.61
N ASN A 627 -43.08 1.36 41.76
CA ASN A 627 -42.79 2.45 42.70
C ASN A 627 -41.32 2.89 42.75
N ASP A 628 -41.15 4.16 42.59
CA ASP A 628 -40.31 5.18 43.25
C ASP A 628 -39.28 4.78 44.35
N ARG A 629 -38.11 5.44 44.25
CA ARG A 629 -37.48 6.39 45.19
C ARG A 629 -35.98 6.54 44.90
N ARG A 630 -35.61 7.75 44.42
CA ARG A 630 -34.99 8.94 45.07
C ARG A 630 -33.83 8.66 46.01
N HIS A 631 -32.68 9.27 45.70
CA HIS A 631 -31.92 10.33 46.42
C HIS A 631 -30.56 10.50 45.73
N SER A 632 -30.11 11.57 45.33
CA SER A 632 -29.93 13.00 45.71
C SER A 632 -28.44 13.38 45.64
N VAL A 633 -28.21 14.49 44.97
CA VAL A 633 -26.99 15.26 44.66
C VAL A 633 -26.46 15.97 45.92
N PRO A 634 -25.23 16.50 46.01
CA PRO A 634 -24.96 17.92 45.73
C PRO A 634 -23.60 18.15 45.01
N ASN A 635 -23.48 18.99 44.08
CA ASN A 635 -23.46 20.44 43.80
C ASN A 635 -22.46 21.26 44.61
N ASN A 636 -21.56 21.94 43.89
CA ASN A 636 -21.04 23.32 44.10
C ASN A 636 -19.90 23.55 43.07
N GLY A 637 -19.83 24.58 42.31
CA GLY A 637 -20.44 25.91 42.28
C GLY A 637 -19.48 26.92 41.64
N LYS A 638 -20.02 27.73 40.73
CA LYS A 638 -19.76 29.17 40.41
C LYS A 638 -18.45 29.52 39.69
N HIS A 639 -18.32 30.38 38.70
CA HIS A 639 -19.02 31.60 38.19
C HIS A 639 -18.39 31.86 36.81
N SER A 640 -18.84 32.57 35.80
CA SER A 640 -19.85 33.62 35.54
C SER A 640 -19.83 33.93 34.03
N THR A 641 -21.00 34.22 33.51
CA THR A 641 -21.29 34.85 32.21
C THR A 641 -21.10 36.37 32.29
N PRO A 642 -21.27 37.23 31.22
CA PRO A 642 -22.45 37.27 30.35
C PRO A 642 -22.31 37.82 28.90
N ASN A 643 -23.41 37.61 28.13
CA ASN A 643 -24.05 38.49 27.10
C ASN A 643 -23.41 38.57 25.70
N GLY A 644 -24.11 38.56 24.59
CA GLY A 644 -25.55 38.56 24.32
C GLY A 644 -25.88 38.67 22.82
N LYS A 645 -27.11 38.32 22.53
CA LYS A 645 -27.97 38.72 21.40
C LYS A 645 -28.01 37.86 20.12
N ARG A 646 -29.11 37.10 20.05
CA ARG A 646 -29.88 36.76 18.83
C ARG A 646 -30.75 37.97 18.38
N PRO A 647 -31.33 38.02 17.16
CA PRO A 647 -32.51 37.23 16.82
C PRO A 647 -32.58 36.68 15.38
N ALA A 648 -33.18 35.63 15.23
CA ALA A 648 -34.35 35.03 14.55
C ALA A 648 -34.88 35.70 13.26
N SER A 649 -35.12 34.88 12.21
CA SER A 649 -36.41 34.73 11.53
C SER A 649 -36.38 33.65 10.44
N ARG A 650 -37.28 32.68 10.54
CA ARG A 650 -37.90 31.91 9.44
C ARG A 650 -39.14 32.68 8.96
N PRO A 651 -39.65 32.51 7.70
CA PRO A 651 -40.70 31.51 7.42
C PRO A 651 -40.62 30.86 6.02
N ALA A 652 -41.05 29.68 5.88
CA ALA A 652 -42.31 28.99 5.55
C ALA A 652 -42.51 28.59 4.09
N GLN A 653 -42.69 27.33 3.93
CA GLN A 653 -43.44 26.46 3.00
C GLN A 653 -44.20 27.04 1.79
N SER A 654 -44.09 26.33 0.64
CA SER A 654 -45.29 25.95 -0.16
C SER A 654 -44.98 24.76 -1.13
N LYS A 655 -45.76 23.68 -0.99
CA LYS A 655 -46.24 22.77 -2.01
C LYS A 655 -47.68 23.19 -2.35
N PRO A 656 -48.42 22.71 -3.37
CA PRO A 656 -48.19 21.61 -4.33
C PRO A 656 -48.63 21.93 -5.79
N ASN A 657 -48.44 21.08 -6.78
CA ASN A 657 -49.57 20.57 -7.56
C ASN A 657 -49.20 19.42 -8.51
N GLN A 658 -50.21 18.55 -8.65
CA GLN A 658 -50.29 17.35 -9.46
C GLN A 658 -50.59 17.66 -10.93
N GLY A 659 -50.27 16.72 -11.80
CA GLY A 659 -51.07 16.48 -13.02
C GLY A 659 -50.35 15.98 -14.22
N LYS A 660 -50.48 14.77 -14.57
CA LYS A 660 -51.19 14.00 -15.60
C LYS A 660 -50.29 12.98 -16.31
N LYS A 661 -50.84 11.78 -16.27
CA LYS A 661 -50.48 10.57 -17.05
C LYS A 661 -50.70 10.80 -18.56
N THR A 662 -49.78 10.25 -19.38
CA THR A 662 -50.15 9.57 -20.61
C THR A 662 -49.18 8.40 -20.87
N GLY A 663 -49.76 7.21 -20.98
CA GLY A 663 -49.02 6.02 -21.38
C GLY A 663 -48.95 5.88 -22.88
N TRP A 664 -48.03 5.00 -23.32
CA TRP A 664 -48.12 4.19 -24.57
C TRP A 664 -47.05 3.10 -24.52
N ALA A 665 -47.49 1.90 -24.40
CA ALA A 665 -47.56 0.72 -25.21
C ALA A 665 -46.22 0.14 -25.75
N LYS A 666 -45.96 -1.11 -25.30
CA LYS A 666 -44.98 -2.06 -25.88
C LYS A 666 -45.47 -2.57 -27.24
N PRO A 667 -44.59 -2.96 -28.15
CA PRO A 667 -44.93 -4.01 -29.11
C PRO A 667 -44.16 -5.33 -28.86
N LYS A 668 -44.89 -6.37 -29.18
CA LYS A 668 -44.60 -7.80 -29.07
C LYS A 668 -43.56 -8.28 -30.10
N LYS A 669 -42.88 -9.38 -29.69
CA LYS A 669 -42.10 -10.30 -30.53
C LYS A 669 -42.85 -10.79 -31.77
N LYS A 670 -42.15 -10.99 -32.89
CA LYS A 670 -42.32 -12.16 -33.79
C LYS A 670 -41.06 -12.40 -34.63
N LYS A 671 -40.65 -13.66 -34.56
CA LYS A 671 -39.84 -14.57 -35.39
C LYS A 671 -38.37 -14.26 -35.56
#